data_de4ca40ebe476afca8619f2b96430f73
#
_entry.id   de4ca40ebe476afca8619f2b96430f73
#
_cell.length_a   1.000
_cell.length_b   1.000
_cell.length_c   1.000
_cell.angle_alpha   90.00
_cell.angle_beta   90.00
_cell.angle_gamma   90.00
#
_symmetry.space_group_name_H-M   'P 1'
#
loop_
_entity.id
_entity.type
_entity.pdbx_description
1 polymer ?
#
loop_
_entity_poly.entity_id
_entity_poly.type
_entity_poly.pdbx_seq_one_letter_code
_entity_poly.pdbx_strand_id
1 'polypeptide(L)'
;MKVTKYLIAAVAVLTVCSARADEGMWLLQLTKQQNSIDMMKKQGLKLAADDLYNPNGVSLKDAVGIFGGGCTGEIISPEGLILTNHHCGYGAIQQHSSVEHDYLTDGFWAKSRNEELPTPGLKFRFVHRIVDITDLVNAKVKAGEVTEVDALTAPFLGKLAKEELEKSDLKGKPGIEVRALPFYAGNKFYLFYYKVYSDVRMVAAPPSSVGKFGGETDNWMWPRHTGDFSMFRIYADANGEPAEYNASNVPLKTPKFLSISIKGLKENDYAMIMGFPGSTSRYLTRSEVKERMEADNQAMIDMRGVRLDVLRKYMDASDKTRIQYASKFAGSSNYWKNSIGMNKAIIDNDVLGTKAKQEKNFAEFAKGKTEYEGVVERIDEIIAKRMPVTRQFNYLYEALSGAIEFGSPYMIMHKIKTALKEKNDSLLAASKAQLEEVFNDIHNKDYDHEVDRAVAKAILPALAQKLQPEQLPVFYQTIQSKYKGDYNAFVDDMYDNSILANRTNFDKFMKKPTVKAIEKDPATAYSRSKIEKLKAVSIEEKALSNGLELLHKAYIRGLGEMKLPVPSYPDANFTLRLTYGNVKAYSPRDAIHYNYYTTTDGILEKETPEDREFVVPAKLKELILNKDFGRYAMADGTMPVCFLTTNDITGGNSGSPVINGEGQLIGCAFDGNWESLSGDINFDNNLQRCIALDIRYVLFILEKLGDCGHLIKEMNIIE
;
A
#
# COMPACT_ATOMS: atom_id res chain seq x y z
N MET A 1 -18.96 60.61 -51.43
CA MET A 1 -18.41 60.48 -50.08
C MET A 1 -19.02 59.25 -49.46
N LYS A 2 -18.31 58.14 -49.44
CA LYS A 2 -18.72 56.90 -48.79
C LYS A 2 -17.98 56.77 -47.48
N VAL A 3 -18.69 56.76 -46.35
CA VAL A 3 -18.14 56.56 -45.03
C VAL A 3 -18.19 55.05 -44.75
N THR A 4 -17.06 54.39 -44.70
CA THR A 4 -16.93 52.97 -44.35
C THR A 4 -16.88 52.86 -42.83
N LYS A 5 -17.88 52.24 -42.24
CA LYS A 5 -17.93 51.87 -40.82
C LYS A 5 -17.12 50.61 -40.60
N TYR A 6 -16.02 50.67 -39.84
CA TYR A 6 -15.36 49.50 -39.32
C TYR A 6 -16.08 48.98 -38.08
N LEU A 7 -16.65 47.80 -38.20
CA LEU A 7 -17.14 47.01 -37.06
C LEU A 7 -15.94 46.27 -36.47
N ILE A 8 -15.48 46.71 -35.32
CA ILE A 8 -14.53 45.92 -34.50
C ILE A 8 -15.35 44.90 -33.73
N ALA A 9 -15.33 43.65 -34.16
CA ALA A 9 -15.85 42.53 -33.40
C ALA A 9 -14.81 42.17 -32.33
N ALA A 10 -15.06 42.56 -31.09
CA ALA A 10 -14.30 42.06 -29.95
C ALA A 10 -14.73 40.60 -29.71
N VAL A 11 -13.89 39.66 -30.15
CA VAL A 11 -14.00 38.27 -29.75
C VAL A 11 -13.48 38.18 -28.31
N ALA A 12 -14.41 38.18 -27.36
CA ALA A 12 -14.12 37.81 -26.00
C ALA A 12 -13.78 36.30 -25.99
N VAL A 13 -12.51 35.97 -25.99
CA VAL A 13 -12.07 34.62 -25.68
C VAL A 13 -12.37 34.39 -24.19
N LEU A 14 -13.51 33.81 -23.92
CA LEU A 14 -13.82 33.19 -22.64
C LEU A 14 -12.80 32.00 -22.49
N THR A 15 -11.65 32.29 -21.90
CA THR A 15 -10.84 31.25 -21.29
C THR A 15 -11.68 30.64 -20.16
N VAL A 16 -12.39 29.58 -20.49
CA VAL A 16 -12.90 28.67 -19.48
C VAL A 16 -11.66 28.13 -18.77
N CYS A 17 -11.28 28.73 -17.64
CA CYS A 17 -10.44 28.09 -16.67
C CYS A 17 -11.23 26.90 -16.16
N SER A 18 -11.15 25.76 -16.88
CA SER A 18 -11.51 24.49 -16.30
C SER A 18 -10.65 24.37 -15.03
N ALA A 19 -11.29 24.37 -13.87
CA ALA A 19 -10.63 24.04 -12.63
C ALA A 19 -9.99 22.65 -12.84
N ARG A 20 -8.69 22.63 -13.05
CA ARG A 20 -7.93 21.38 -13.13
C ARG A 20 -7.65 21.00 -11.69
N ALA A 21 -7.93 19.74 -11.34
CA ALA A 21 -7.34 19.14 -10.16
C ALA A 21 -5.83 19.31 -10.29
N ASP A 22 -5.21 19.85 -9.25
CA ASP A 22 -3.76 19.98 -9.30
C ASP A 22 -3.15 18.63 -9.00
N GLU A 23 -2.35 18.14 -9.95
CA GLU A 23 -1.50 16.99 -9.75
C GLU A 23 -0.65 17.18 -8.48
N GLY A 24 -0.52 16.13 -7.66
CA GLY A 24 0.44 16.10 -6.57
C GLY A 24 -0.12 15.65 -5.23
N MET A 25 0.78 15.03 -4.48
CA MET A 25 0.59 14.62 -3.09
C MET A 25 1.39 15.56 -2.20
N TRP A 26 0.75 16.66 -1.82
CA TRP A 26 1.38 17.85 -1.23
C TRP A 26 1.77 17.63 0.24
N LEU A 27 2.90 18.18 0.63
CA LEU A 27 3.33 18.22 2.01
C LEU A 27 2.53 19.28 2.78
N LEU A 28 1.81 18.87 3.83
CA LEU A 28 0.93 19.77 4.57
C LEU A 28 1.66 20.97 5.17
N GLN A 29 2.87 20.77 5.68
CA GLN A 29 3.69 21.83 6.27
C GLN A 29 4.13 22.90 5.23
N LEU A 30 4.08 22.60 3.93
CA LEU A 30 4.45 23.50 2.85
C LEU A 30 3.26 24.14 2.14
N THR A 31 2.02 23.82 2.48
CA THR A 31 0.80 24.32 1.78
C THR A 31 0.72 25.85 1.77
N LYS A 32 1.18 26.51 2.83
CA LYS A 32 1.24 27.99 2.89
C LYS A 32 2.31 28.57 1.94
N GLN A 33 3.46 27.89 1.82
CA GLN A 33 4.58 28.38 1.03
C GLN A 33 4.40 28.13 -0.48
N GLN A 34 3.66 27.08 -0.84
CA GLN A 34 3.45 26.66 -2.23
C GLN A 34 2.20 27.27 -2.88
N ASN A 35 1.55 28.22 -2.22
CA ASN A 35 0.27 28.85 -2.67
C ASN A 35 -0.87 27.85 -2.97
N SER A 36 -0.73 26.57 -2.57
CA SER A 36 -1.73 25.55 -2.81
C SER A 36 -3.05 25.81 -2.07
N ILE A 37 -2.99 26.50 -0.92
CA ILE A 37 -4.19 26.87 -0.16
C ILE A 37 -5.12 27.82 -0.93
N ASP A 38 -4.56 28.76 -1.70
CA ASP A 38 -5.35 29.71 -2.49
C ASP A 38 -5.99 29.01 -3.70
N MET A 39 -5.31 28.02 -4.27
CA MET A 39 -5.88 27.18 -5.33
C MET A 39 -7.01 26.31 -4.79
N MET A 40 -6.83 25.66 -3.64
CA MET A 40 -7.87 24.89 -2.97
C MET A 40 -9.11 25.76 -2.64
N LYS A 41 -8.91 26.99 -2.16
CA LYS A 41 -10.01 27.93 -1.90
C LYS A 41 -10.78 28.30 -3.16
N LYS A 42 -10.10 28.50 -4.29
CA LYS A 42 -10.75 28.75 -5.58
C LYS A 42 -11.61 27.57 -6.04
N GLN A 43 -11.25 26.35 -5.64
CA GLN A 43 -11.99 25.14 -5.96
C GLN A 43 -13.10 24.81 -4.95
N GLY A 44 -13.16 25.49 -3.80
CA GLY A 44 -14.25 25.32 -2.83
C GLY A 44 -13.84 25.07 -1.38
N LEU A 45 -12.55 25.05 -1.06
CA LEU A 45 -12.09 24.94 0.33
C LEU A 45 -12.50 26.19 1.13
N LYS A 46 -13.13 25.99 2.29
CA LYS A 46 -13.56 27.06 3.19
C LYS A 46 -12.68 27.17 4.45
N LEU A 47 -11.76 26.24 4.63
CA LEU A 47 -10.86 26.17 5.79
C LEU A 47 -9.62 27.06 5.61
N ALA A 48 -9.03 27.46 6.74
CA ALA A 48 -7.71 28.08 6.76
C ALA A 48 -6.60 27.00 6.72
N ALA A 49 -5.37 27.40 6.39
CA ALA A 49 -4.24 26.47 6.38
C ALA A 49 -3.97 25.85 7.75
N ASP A 50 -4.19 26.60 8.84
CA ASP A 50 -4.00 26.11 10.21
C ASP A 50 -5.08 25.11 10.64
N ASP A 51 -6.25 25.11 9.99
CA ASP A 51 -7.27 24.08 10.19
C ASP A 51 -6.83 22.73 9.59
N LEU A 52 -6.02 22.75 8.51
CA LEU A 52 -5.49 21.55 7.87
C LEU A 52 -4.26 21.02 8.60
N TYR A 53 -3.31 21.91 8.89
CA TYR A 53 -2.07 21.57 9.60
C TYR A 53 -1.64 22.72 10.52
N ASN A 54 -1.63 22.45 11.82
CA ASN A 54 -1.12 23.35 12.82
C ASN A 54 0.02 22.68 13.61
N PRO A 55 1.27 23.14 13.47
CA PRO A 55 2.39 22.53 14.18
C PRO A 55 2.32 22.70 15.70
N ASN A 56 1.56 23.70 16.20
CA ASN A 56 1.47 24.06 17.62
C ASN A 56 0.08 23.84 18.23
N GLY A 57 -0.85 23.25 17.48
CA GLY A 57 -2.23 23.07 17.92
C GLY A 57 -2.95 21.94 17.22
N VAL A 58 -4.21 21.74 17.55
CA VAL A 58 -5.08 20.73 16.96
C VAL A 58 -5.54 21.17 15.58
N SER A 59 -5.50 20.27 14.62
CA SER A 59 -5.94 20.49 13.23
C SER A 59 -6.49 19.18 12.62
N LEU A 60 -6.91 19.18 11.35
CA LEU A 60 -7.43 17.98 10.68
C LEU A 60 -6.45 16.82 10.68
N LYS A 61 -5.12 17.08 10.63
CA LYS A 61 -4.10 16.03 10.69
C LYS A 61 -4.24 15.11 11.90
N ASP A 62 -4.79 15.63 13.02
CA ASP A 62 -4.92 14.87 14.27
C ASP A 62 -6.10 13.89 14.28
N ALA A 63 -6.94 13.96 13.23
CA ALA A 63 -7.98 12.96 12.97
C ALA A 63 -7.57 11.88 11.98
N VAL A 64 -6.34 11.91 11.42
CA VAL A 64 -5.88 10.98 10.38
C VAL A 64 -4.59 10.31 10.81
N GLY A 65 -4.48 9.00 10.65
CA GLY A 65 -3.31 8.25 11.05
C GLY A 65 -3.00 7.06 10.16
N ILE A 66 -1.83 6.47 10.35
CA ILE A 66 -1.44 5.22 9.70
C ILE A 66 -2.14 4.07 10.41
N PHE A 67 -2.90 3.30 9.65
CA PHE A 67 -3.54 2.07 10.09
C PHE A 67 -2.68 0.86 9.70
N GLY A 68 -2.25 0.11 10.71
CA GLY A 68 -1.37 -1.06 10.51
C GLY A 68 -0.04 -0.69 9.85
N GLY A 69 0.29 -1.39 8.77
CA GLY A 69 1.58 -1.25 8.08
C GLY A 69 1.52 -0.63 6.69
N GLY A 70 0.33 -0.33 6.13
CA GLY A 70 0.23 0.08 4.73
C GLY A 70 -1.02 0.85 4.34
N CYS A 71 -1.87 1.23 5.29
CA CYS A 71 -3.11 1.95 5.04
C CYS A 71 -3.21 3.24 5.88
N THR A 72 -4.22 4.03 5.57
CA THR A 72 -4.67 5.18 6.34
C THR A 72 -5.95 4.82 7.09
N GLY A 73 -6.26 5.55 8.15
CA GLY A 73 -7.54 5.51 8.84
C GLY A 73 -7.86 6.89 9.41
N GLU A 74 -9.15 7.15 9.59
CA GLU A 74 -9.64 8.39 10.18
C GLU A 74 -10.45 8.16 11.44
N ILE A 75 -10.36 9.12 12.35
CA ILE A 75 -11.13 9.15 13.57
C ILE A 75 -12.47 9.83 13.32
N ILE A 76 -13.57 9.13 13.61
CA ILE A 76 -14.94 9.57 13.33
C ILE A 76 -15.81 9.74 14.58
N SER A 77 -15.24 9.54 15.77
CA SER A 77 -15.92 9.79 17.03
C SER A 77 -14.96 10.36 18.10
N PRO A 78 -15.47 11.04 19.14
CA PRO A 78 -14.63 11.53 20.24
C PRO A 78 -14.00 10.42 21.08
N GLU A 79 -14.41 9.16 20.87
CA GLU A 79 -13.96 8.00 21.63
C GLU A 79 -13.10 7.04 20.80
N GLY A 80 -12.32 7.58 19.86
CA GLY A 80 -11.29 6.86 19.13
C GLY A 80 -11.78 5.83 18.13
N LEU A 81 -13.03 5.95 17.65
CA LEU A 81 -13.56 5.08 16.60
C LEU A 81 -12.89 5.41 15.27
N ILE A 82 -12.26 4.41 14.67
CA ILE A 82 -11.56 4.49 13.38
C ILE A 82 -12.48 3.98 12.28
N LEU A 83 -12.55 4.70 11.16
CA LEU A 83 -13.00 4.19 9.88
C LEU A 83 -11.76 3.93 9.00
N THR A 84 -11.75 2.80 8.30
CA THR A 84 -10.76 2.44 7.28
C THR A 84 -11.40 1.46 6.29
N ASN A 85 -10.68 1.00 5.28
CA ASN A 85 -11.23 0.04 4.34
C ASN A 85 -11.34 -1.39 4.91
N HIS A 86 -12.23 -2.17 4.32
CA HIS A 86 -12.36 -3.61 4.58
C HIS A 86 -11.07 -4.34 4.20
N HIS A 87 -10.49 -4.04 3.04
CA HIS A 87 -9.24 -4.66 2.61
C HIS A 87 -8.05 -4.27 3.51
N CYS A 88 -8.05 -3.11 4.14
CA CYS A 88 -7.06 -2.71 5.15
C CYS A 88 -7.20 -3.53 6.44
N GLY A 89 -8.44 -3.81 6.85
CA GLY A 89 -8.78 -4.65 8.00
C GLY A 89 -8.74 -6.15 7.71
N TYR A 90 -8.54 -6.56 6.46
CA TYR A 90 -8.74 -7.94 6.02
C TYR A 90 -7.90 -8.96 6.78
N GLY A 91 -6.64 -8.63 7.06
CA GLY A 91 -5.76 -9.46 7.88
C GLY A 91 -6.24 -9.60 9.33
N ALA A 92 -6.80 -8.54 9.92
CA ALA A 92 -7.38 -8.57 11.25
C ALA A 92 -8.67 -9.41 11.28
N ILE A 93 -9.53 -9.27 10.28
CA ILE A 93 -10.76 -10.08 10.12
C ILE A 93 -10.37 -11.56 9.99
N GLN A 94 -9.39 -11.89 9.16
CA GLN A 94 -8.87 -13.26 9.01
C GLN A 94 -8.27 -13.79 10.32
N GLN A 95 -7.52 -12.96 11.06
CA GLN A 95 -6.92 -13.36 12.34
C GLN A 95 -7.95 -13.84 13.34
N HIS A 96 -9.15 -13.23 13.34
CA HIS A 96 -10.27 -13.58 14.20
C HIS A 96 -11.17 -14.67 13.60
N SER A 97 -10.99 -15.03 12.33
CA SER A 97 -11.83 -16.03 11.66
C SER A 97 -11.34 -17.45 11.90
N SER A 98 -12.31 -18.37 11.99
CA SER A 98 -12.13 -19.82 11.97
C SER A 98 -13.25 -20.45 11.15
N VAL A 99 -13.25 -21.77 11.01
CA VAL A 99 -14.37 -22.47 10.33
C VAL A 99 -15.69 -22.34 11.12
N GLU A 100 -15.60 -22.27 12.45
CA GLU A 100 -16.76 -22.12 13.36
C GLU A 100 -17.25 -20.66 13.46
N HIS A 101 -16.36 -19.70 13.18
CA HIS A 101 -16.61 -18.26 13.25
C HIS A 101 -15.98 -17.58 12.03
N ASP A 102 -16.62 -17.71 10.88
CA ASP A 102 -16.10 -17.16 9.62
C ASP A 102 -16.51 -15.68 9.43
N TYR A 103 -15.82 -14.79 10.16
CA TYR A 103 -16.07 -13.33 10.06
C TYR A 103 -15.76 -12.75 8.67
N LEU A 104 -15.00 -13.47 7.83
CA LEU A 104 -14.83 -13.08 6.42
C LEU A 104 -16.14 -13.25 5.64
N THR A 105 -16.89 -14.34 5.89
CA THR A 105 -18.15 -14.63 5.21
C THR A 105 -19.36 -13.98 5.90
N ASP A 106 -19.40 -13.99 7.23
CA ASP A 106 -20.58 -13.57 8.00
C ASP A 106 -20.54 -12.11 8.42
N GLY A 107 -19.34 -11.49 8.37
CA GLY A 107 -19.06 -10.19 8.96
C GLY A 107 -18.92 -10.24 10.49
N PHE A 108 -18.54 -9.14 11.08
CA PHE A 108 -18.44 -8.96 12.52
C PHE A 108 -19.07 -7.63 12.95
N TRP A 109 -19.88 -7.66 14.02
CA TRP A 109 -20.63 -6.51 14.49
C TRP A 109 -20.66 -6.52 16.03
N ALA A 110 -19.73 -5.81 16.69
CA ALA A 110 -19.73 -5.66 18.14
C ALA A 110 -20.99 -4.87 18.57
N LYS A 111 -21.80 -5.44 19.46
CA LYS A 111 -23.02 -4.81 19.99
C LYS A 111 -22.76 -3.97 21.24
N SER A 112 -21.59 -4.16 21.82
CA SER A 112 -21.11 -3.43 22.98
C SER A 112 -19.60 -3.36 22.99
N ARG A 113 -19.04 -2.48 23.82
CA ARG A 113 -17.57 -2.34 23.96
C ARG A 113 -16.87 -3.62 24.43
N ASN A 114 -17.57 -4.45 25.18
CA ASN A 114 -17.01 -5.72 25.67
C ASN A 114 -16.87 -6.77 24.57
N GLU A 115 -17.54 -6.58 23.45
CA GLU A 115 -17.46 -7.45 22.27
C GLU A 115 -16.41 -7.00 21.26
N GLU A 116 -15.85 -5.80 21.42
CA GLU A 116 -14.78 -5.30 20.56
C GLU A 116 -13.52 -6.19 20.70
N LEU A 117 -13.03 -6.74 19.59
CA LEU A 117 -12.00 -7.79 19.57
C LEU A 117 -10.59 -7.19 19.58
N PRO A 118 -9.77 -7.43 20.62
CA PRO A 118 -8.37 -7.03 20.61
C PRO A 118 -7.63 -7.65 19.43
N THR A 119 -6.86 -6.84 18.69
CA THR A 119 -6.13 -7.30 17.50
C THR A 119 -4.62 -7.17 17.74
N PRO A 120 -3.97 -8.19 18.29
CA PRO A 120 -2.54 -8.16 18.60
C PRO A 120 -1.70 -7.87 17.35
N GLY A 121 -0.72 -6.95 17.50
CA GLY A 121 0.16 -6.53 16.41
C GLY A 121 -0.35 -5.38 15.56
N LEU A 122 -1.66 -5.09 15.57
CA LEU A 122 -2.22 -3.93 14.89
C LEU A 122 -1.87 -2.64 15.67
N LYS A 123 -1.41 -1.64 14.94
CA LYS A 123 -1.04 -0.33 15.51
C LYS A 123 -1.70 0.80 14.75
N PHE A 124 -2.01 1.89 15.47
CA PHE A 124 -2.44 3.14 14.87
C PHE A 124 -1.45 4.25 15.21
N ARG A 125 -1.00 5.03 14.20
CA ARG A 125 0.05 6.05 14.35
C ARG A 125 -0.45 7.41 13.93
N PHE A 126 -0.45 8.38 14.85
CA PHE A 126 -0.68 9.78 14.53
C PHE A 126 0.64 10.51 14.28
N VAL A 127 0.67 11.42 13.30
CA VAL A 127 1.79 12.35 13.16
C VAL A 127 1.72 13.38 14.30
N HIS A 128 2.69 13.32 15.21
CA HIS A 128 2.79 14.25 16.32
C HIS A 128 3.51 15.54 15.93
N ARG A 129 4.68 15.43 15.27
CA ARG A 129 5.50 16.58 14.86
C ARG A 129 6.29 16.26 13.59
N ILE A 130 6.49 17.27 12.74
CA ILE A 130 7.37 17.21 11.56
C ILE A 130 8.40 18.33 11.67
N VAL A 131 9.69 18.00 11.49
CA VAL A 131 10.80 18.95 11.58
C VAL A 131 11.65 18.86 10.30
N ASP A 132 11.95 20.02 9.70
CA ASP A 132 12.95 20.09 8.61
C ASP A 132 14.34 19.94 9.21
N ILE A 133 15.07 18.91 8.81
CA ILE A 133 16.44 18.61 9.25
C ILE A 133 17.45 18.72 8.11
N THR A 134 17.07 19.39 7.02
CA THR A 134 17.91 19.50 5.82
C THR A 134 19.25 20.13 6.13
N ASP A 135 19.26 21.24 6.87
CA ASP A 135 20.52 21.94 7.22
C ASP A 135 21.40 21.12 8.15
N LEU A 136 20.80 20.34 9.06
CA LEU A 136 21.52 19.42 9.96
C LEU A 136 22.25 18.33 9.16
N VAL A 137 21.55 17.69 8.21
CA VAL A 137 22.16 16.66 7.35
C VAL A 137 23.25 17.27 6.47
N ASN A 138 22.98 18.41 5.81
CA ASN A 138 23.96 19.09 4.96
C ASN A 138 25.20 19.53 5.76
N ALA A 139 25.06 19.98 7.00
CA ALA A 139 26.17 20.32 7.86
C ALA A 139 27.07 19.10 8.16
N LYS A 140 26.48 17.92 8.41
CA LYS A 140 27.23 16.68 8.63
C LYS A 140 27.97 16.22 7.37
N VAL A 141 27.34 16.33 6.19
CA VAL A 141 28.00 16.05 4.90
C VAL A 141 29.17 17.01 4.68
N LYS A 142 28.97 18.31 4.89
CA LYS A 142 30.03 19.33 4.75
C LYS A 142 31.19 19.14 5.71
N ALA A 143 30.92 18.67 6.93
CA ALA A 143 31.93 18.34 7.94
C ALA A 143 32.69 17.04 7.64
N GLY A 144 32.28 16.27 6.62
CA GLY A 144 32.88 14.97 6.30
C GLY A 144 32.50 13.84 7.28
N GLU A 145 31.48 14.05 8.13
CA GLU A 145 30.99 13.03 9.05
C GLU A 145 30.25 11.89 8.32
N VAL A 146 29.71 12.17 7.14
CA VAL A 146 28.99 11.25 6.27
C VAL A 146 29.15 11.67 4.82
N THR A 147 29.17 10.70 3.88
CA THR A 147 29.12 11.00 2.44
C THR A 147 27.71 11.41 2.00
N GLU A 148 27.55 12.05 0.83
CA GLU A 148 26.22 12.38 0.29
C GLU A 148 25.38 11.11 0.05
N VAL A 149 25.98 10.03 -0.41
CA VAL A 149 25.30 8.75 -0.65
C VAL A 149 24.88 8.10 0.67
N ASP A 150 25.79 8.05 1.64
CA ASP A 150 25.47 7.43 2.94
C ASP A 150 24.41 8.22 3.70
N ALA A 151 24.33 9.54 3.51
CA ALA A 151 23.30 10.40 4.10
C ALA A 151 21.87 10.05 3.63
N LEU A 152 21.71 9.34 2.52
CA LEU A 152 20.42 8.85 2.01
C LEU A 152 20.03 7.48 2.59
N THR A 153 20.95 6.82 3.28
CA THR A 153 20.73 5.44 3.74
C THR A 153 19.88 5.34 5.00
N ALA A 154 19.06 4.30 5.09
CA ALA A 154 18.25 4.03 6.28
C ALA A 154 19.08 3.88 7.58
N PRO A 155 20.28 3.26 7.61
CA PRO A 155 21.11 3.20 8.80
C PRO A 155 21.52 4.58 9.33
N PHE A 156 21.98 5.48 8.46
CA PHE A 156 22.36 6.84 8.85
C PHE A 156 21.15 7.63 9.36
N LEU A 157 20.05 7.65 8.58
CA LEU A 157 18.84 8.38 8.93
C LEU A 157 18.18 7.84 10.19
N GLY A 158 18.19 6.52 10.39
CA GLY A 158 17.68 5.88 11.60
C GLY A 158 18.51 6.21 12.85
N LYS A 159 19.84 6.32 12.73
CA LYS A 159 20.71 6.77 13.80
C LYS A 159 20.46 8.23 14.14
N LEU A 160 20.41 9.10 13.12
CA LEU A 160 20.14 10.53 13.28
C LEU A 160 18.79 10.78 13.96
N ALA A 161 17.73 10.06 13.54
CA ALA A 161 16.41 10.16 14.14
C ALA A 161 16.42 9.84 15.64
N LYS A 162 17.14 8.80 16.05
CA LYS A 162 17.30 8.44 17.46
C LYS A 162 18.09 9.52 18.23
N GLU A 163 19.16 10.06 17.68
CA GLU A 163 19.95 11.13 18.28
C GLU A 163 19.09 12.39 18.51
N GLU A 164 18.24 12.75 17.57
CA GLU A 164 17.34 13.90 17.69
C GLU A 164 16.19 13.64 18.69
N LEU A 165 15.68 12.40 18.78
CA LEU A 165 14.72 12.02 19.83
C LEU A 165 15.33 12.18 21.24
N GLU A 166 16.57 11.74 21.43
CA GLU A 166 17.28 11.85 22.72
C GLU A 166 17.47 13.31 23.20
N LYS A 167 17.51 14.27 22.26
CA LYS A 167 17.61 15.71 22.55
C LYS A 167 16.25 16.39 22.71
N SER A 168 15.15 15.72 22.34
CA SER A 168 13.83 16.32 22.31
C SER A 168 13.09 16.24 23.65
N ASP A 169 12.03 17.03 23.78
CA ASP A 169 11.06 16.99 24.89
C ASP A 169 10.19 15.71 24.89
N LEU A 170 10.33 14.87 23.86
CA LEU A 170 9.61 13.62 23.68
C LEU A 170 10.42 12.40 24.14
N LYS A 171 11.68 12.60 24.57
CA LYS A 171 12.52 11.52 25.12
C LYS A 171 11.81 10.78 26.26
N GLY A 172 11.72 9.46 26.12
CA GLY A 172 11.15 8.58 27.14
C GLY A 172 9.63 8.65 27.30
N LYS A 173 8.93 9.44 26.48
CA LYS A 173 7.46 9.42 26.48
C LYS A 173 6.93 8.13 25.83
N PRO A 174 5.83 7.53 26.35
CA PRO A 174 5.30 6.29 25.84
C PRO A 174 4.81 6.43 24.38
N GLY A 175 5.00 5.38 23.59
CA GLY A 175 4.48 5.29 22.23
C GLY A 175 5.10 6.26 21.21
N ILE A 176 6.25 6.87 21.48
CA ILE A 176 6.91 7.75 20.50
C ILE A 176 7.83 6.94 19.58
N GLU A 177 7.53 6.98 18.28
CA GLU A 177 8.40 6.52 17.22
C GLU A 177 8.91 7.71 16.39
N VAL A 178 10.15 7.61 15.88
CA VAL A 178 10.76 8.66 15.04
C VAL A 178 11.28 8.06 13.73
N ARG A 179 11.14 8.83 12.63
CA ARG A 179 11.70 8.47 11.33
C ARG A 179 12.25 9.71 10.64
N ALA A 180 13.51 9.67 10.24
CA ALA A 180 14.10 10.65 9.33
C ALA A 180 14.03 10.10 7.90
N LEU A 181 13.55 10.91 6.96
CA LEU A 181 13.31 10.48 5.58
C LEU A 181 13.83 11.53 4.58
N PRO A 182 14.39 11.07 3.43
CA PRO A 182 14.75 11.95 2.34
C PRO A 182 13.53 12.30 1.49
N PHE A 183 13.53 13.49 0.93
CA PHE A 183 12.53 14.00 -0.01
C PHE A 183 13.24 14.63 -1.20
N TYR A 184 12.57 14.64 -2.37
CA TYR A 184 13.16 15.15 -3.61
C TYR A 184 14.53 14.50 -3.90
N ALA A 185 14.60 13.16 -3.79
CA ALA A 185 15.85 12.37 -3.92
C ALA A 185 17.01 12.89 -3.04
N GLY A 186 16.73 13.32 -1.81
CA GLY A 186 17.73 13.80 -0.87
C GLY A 186 18.12 15.28 -1.02
N ASN A 187 17.34 16.08 -1.77
CA ASN A 187 17.48 17.54 -1.75
C ASN A 187 16.86 18.15 -0.49
N LYS A 188 16.00 17.44 0.22
CA LYS A 188 15.39 17.80 1.51
C LYS A 188 15.32 16.60 2.44
N PHE A 189 15.30 16.86 3.75
CA PHE A 189 15.17 15.83 4.79
C PHE A 189 14.22 16.29 5.87
N TYR A 190 13.27 15.41 6.26
CA TYR A 190 12.33 15.69 7.33
C TYR A 190 12.37 14.60 8.40
N LEU A 191 12.21 15.01 9.65
CA LEU A 191 12.09 14.13 10.81
C LEU A 191 10.62 14.12 11.26
N PHE A 192 10.04 12.94 11.30
CA PHE A 192 8.67 12.69 11.74
C PHE A 192 8.67 12.06 13.11
N TYR A 193 7.92 12.63 14.03
CA TYR A 193 7.59 12.05 15.31
C TYR A 193 6.16 11.52 15.25
N TYR A 194 5.96 10.26 15.61
CA TYR A 194 4.65 9.62 15.65
C TYR A 194 4.28 9.28 17.09
N LYS A 195 2.98 9.41 17.44
CA LYS A 195 2.41 8.83 18.65
C LYS A 195 1.67 7.54 18.24
N VAL A 196 2.07 6.42 18.82
CA VAL A 196 1.70 5.06 18.39
C VAL A 196 0.89 4.39 19.48
N TYR A 197 -0.29 3.90 19.11
CA TYR A 197 -1.17 3.12 19.97
C TYR A 197 -1.17 1.65 19.52
N SER A 198 -1.04 0.72 20.47
CA SER A 198 -0.94 -0.73 20.23
C SER A 198 -2.19 -1.50 20.63
N ASP A 199 -3.07 -0.97 21.48
CA ASP A 199 -4.38 -1.58 21.77
C ASP A 199 -5.41 -1.03 20.77
N VAL A 200 -5.50 -1.70 19.63
CA VAL A 200 -6.49 -1.42 18.58
C VAL A 200 -7.42 -2.62 18.46
N ARG A 201 -8.73 -2.38 18.60
CA ARG A 201 -9.73 -3.45 18.62
C ARG A 201 -10.66 -3.36 17.43
N MET A 202 -11.03 -4.51 16.86
CA MET A 202 -11.99 -4.61 15.77
C MET A 202 -13.40 -4.39 16.32
N VAL A 203 -14.16 -3.48 15.70
CA VAL A 203 -15.51 -3.05 16.11
C VAL A 203 -16.56 -3.54 15.14
N ALA A 204 -16.35 -3.33 13.84
CA ALA A 204 -17.28 -3.73 12.81
C ALA A 204 -16.56 -4.02 11.50
N ALA A 205 -16.96 -5.07 10.82
CA ALA A 205 -16.55 -5.41 9.48
C ALA A 205 -17.74 -6.06 8.75
N PRO A 206 -18.20 -5.51 7.63
CA PRO A 206 -19.23 -6.19 6.84
C PRO A 206 -18.70 -7.50 6.27
N PRO A 207 -19.58 -8.47 5.93
CA PRO A 207 -19.18 -9.67 5.23
C PRO A 207 -18.46 -9.34 3.93
N SER A 208 -17.56 -10.22 3.46
CA SER A 208 -16.82 -10.00 2.20
C SER A 208 -17.75 -9.80 1.01
N SER A 209 -18.93 -10.38 1.00
CA SER A 209 -19.99 -10.15 0.01
C SER A 209 -20.53 -8.70 -0.02
N VAL A 210 -20.14 -7.85 0.95
CA VAL A 210 -20.37 -6.40 0.95
C VAL A 210 -19.04 -5.67 0.88
N GLY A 211 -18.11 -5.97 1.80
CA GLY A 211 -16.82 -5.29 1.94
C GLY A 211 -15.84 -5.56 0.80
N LYS A 212 -16.05 -6.63 0.05
CA LYS A 212 -15.27 -7.03 -1.13
C LYS A 212 -16.18 -7.45 -2.31
N PHE A 213 -17.38 -6.88 -2.42
CA PHE A 213 -18.29 -7.16 -3.53
C PHE A 213 -17.61 -6.82 -4.88
N GLY A 214 -17.69 -7.76 -5.83
CA GLY A 214 -16.96 -7.70 -7.09
C GLY A 214 -15.54 -8.29 -7.03
N GLY A 215 -15.06 -8.66 -5.85
CA GLY A 215 -13.84 -9.43 -5.62
C GLY A 215 -12.62 -8.91 -6.38
N GLU A 216 -11.89 -9.82 -7.02
CA GLU A 216 -10.75 -9.49 -7.88
C GLU A 216 -11.20 -9.02 -9.26
N THR A 217 -12.42 -9.39 -9.71
CA THR A 217 -12.98 -8.98 -11.01
C THR A 217 -13.12 -7.46 -11.08
N ASP A 218 -13.71 -6.84 -10.08
CA ASP A 218 -13.93 -5.39 -10.02
C ASP A 218 -12.75 -4.60 -9.44
N ASN A 219 -11.71 -5.26 -8.92
CA ASN A 219 -10.54 -4.57 -8.38
C ASN A 219 -9.88 -3.68 -9.44
N TRP A 220 -9.59 -2.41 -9.12
CA TRP A 220 -9.11 -1.37 -10.05
C TRP A 220 -10.09 -1.01 -11.19
N MET A 221 -11.36 -1.39 -11.06
CA MET A 221 -12.35 -1.16 -12.12
C MET A 221 -13.42 -0.18 -11.69
N TRP A 222 -14.01 0.51 -12.68
CA TRP A 222 -15.21 1.31 -12.55
C TRP A 222 -16.22 0.89 -13.64
N PRO A 223 -17.52 0.77 -13.36
CA PRO A 223 -18.29 1.14 -12.13
C PRO A 223 -18.08 0.16 -10.97
N ARG A 224 -17.93 0.71 -9.77
CA ARG A 224 -17.67 -0.03 -8.53
C ARG A 224 -18.86 0.00 -7.57
N HIS A 225 -19.13 -1.14 -6.90
CA HIS A 225 -20.28 -1.29 -5.99
C HIS A 225 -19.88 -1.93 -4.65
N THR A 226 -18.66 -1.74 -4.26
CA THR A 226 -18.06 -2.37 -3.09
C THR A 226 -18.25 -1.51 -1.85
N GLY A 227 -18.76 -2.08 -0.75
CA GLY A 227 -18.83 -1.44 0.55
C GLY A 227 -17.52 -1.60 1.35
N ASP A 228 -16.41 -1.13 0.78
CA ASP A 228 -15.06 -1.37 1.29
C ASP A 228 -14.75 -0.55 2.55
N PHE A 229 -15.31 -0.96 3.69
CA PHE A 229 -15.00 -0.37 4.99
C PHE A 229 -14.86 -1.40 6.09
N SER A 230 -14.13 -1.04 7.14
CA SER A 230 -14.09 -1.70 8.44
C SER A 230 -13.86 -0.67 9.55
N MET A 231 -14.26 -1.01 10.76
CA MET A 231 -14.14 -0.11 11.90
C MET A 231 -13.36 -0.77 13.02
N PHE A 232 -12.51 0.06 13.62
CA PHE A 232 -11.69 -0.29 14.76
C PHE A 232 -11.81 0.79 15.83
N ARG A 233 -11.25 0.54 17.02
CA ARG A 233 -11.19 1.55 18.07
C ARG A 233 -9.82 1.51 18.74
N ILE A 234 -9.30 2.70 19.02
CA ILE A 234 -8.08 2.87 19.82
C ILE A 234 -8.47 2.83 21.28
N TYR A 235 -7.72 2.05 22.05
CA TYR A 235 -7.74 2.03 23.50
C TYR A 235 -6.40 2.54 24.05
N ALA A 236 -6.46 3.16 25.22
CA ALA A 236 -5.33 3.74 25.93
C ALA A 236 -5.45 3.47 27.43
N ASP A 237 -4.42 3.78 28.17
CA ASP A 237 -4.51 3.78 29.65
C ASP A 237 -5.51 4.84 30.16
N ALA A 238 -5.77 4.85 31.46
CA ALA A 238 -6.72 5.80 32.07
C ALA A 238 -6.34 7.28 31.89
N ASN A 239 -5.08 7.58 31.53
CA ASN A 239 -4.56 8.93 31.29
C ASN A 239 -4.57 9.30 29.80
N GLY A 240 -4.99 8.37 28.92
CA GLY A 240 -4.96 8.55 27.46
C GLY A 240 -3.59 8.30 26.83
N GLU A 241 -2.64 7.71 27.57
CA GLU A 241 -1.33 7.37 27.03
C GLU A 241 -1.32 5.99 26.36
N PRO A 242 -0.47 5.81 25.33
CA PRO A 242 -0.31 4.53 24.66
C PRO A 242 0.05 3.40 25.62
N ALA A 243 -0.66 2.30 25.50
CA ALA A 243 -0.43 1.09 26.31
C ALA A 243 -0.60 -0.17 25.43
N GLU A 244 0.05 -1.25 25.82
CA GLU A 244 -0.26 -2.58 25.28
C GLU A 244 -1.66 -3.00 25.75
N TYR A 245 -2.24 -4.02 25.08
CA TYR A 245 -3.56 -4.52 25.44
C TYR A 245 -3.67 -4.81 26.94
N ASN A 246 -4.69 -4.22 27.55
CA ASN A 246 -5.09 -4.50 28.92
C ASN A 246 -6.63 -4.38 29.02
N ALA A 247 -7.28 -5.27 29.78
CA ALA A 247 -8.71 -5.22 29.99
C ALA A 247 -9.20 -3.94 30.69
N SER A 248 -8.31 -3.24 31.42
CA SER A 248 -8.60 -1.96 32.06
C SER A 248 -8.41 -0.73 31.18
N ASN A 249 -7.87 -0.91 29.97
CA ASN A 249 -7.74 0.20 29.02
C ASN A 249 -9.13 0.72 28.61
N VAL A 250 -9.19 2.02 28.35
CA VAL A 250 -10.43 2.72 27.99
C VAL A 250 -10.32 3.28 26.55
N PRO A 251 -11.45 3.52 25.87
CA PRO A 251 -11.44 4.19 24.58
C PRO A 251 -10.68 5.51 24.63
N LEU A 252 -9.83 5.72 23.63
CA LEU A 252 -9.03 6.95 23.56
C LEU A 252 -9.94 8.15 23.31
N LYS A 253 -9.88 9.14 24.18
CA LYS A 253 -10.50 10.45 23.95
C LYS A 253 -9.62 11.24 23.00
N THR A 254 -10.08 11.44 21.78
CA THR A 254 -9.32 12.10 20.73
C THR A 254 -9.56 13.62 20.72
N PRO A 255 -8.51 14.44 20.55
CA PRO A 255 -8.65 15.89 20.48
C PRO A 255 -9.33 16.37 19.21
N LYS A 256 -9.34 15.54 18.16
CA LYS A 256 -9.93 15.79 16.86
C LYS A 256 -10.57 14.53 16.29
N PHE A 257 -11.74 14.68 15.71
CA PHE A 257 -12.42 13.69 14.88
C PHE A 257 -13.16 14.40 13.74
N LEU A 258 -13.51 13.65 12.70
CA LEU A 258 -14.23 14.19 11.55
C LEU A 258 -15.73 14.14 11.79
N SER A 259 -16.42 15.28 11.58
CA SER A 259 -17.87 15.31 11.44
C SER A 259 -18.25 14.71 10.08
N ILE A 260 -19.35 13.99 10.01
CA ILE A 260 -19.81 13.28 8.82
C ILE A 260 -20.92 14.08 8.14
N SER A 261 -20.80 14.38 6.85
CA SER A 261 -21.86 15.02 6.08
C SER A 261 -22.63 14.00 5.22
N ILE A 262 -23.94 13.92 5.42
CA ILE A 262 -24.85 13.12 4.59
C ILE A 262 -25.69 13.97 3.62
N LYS A 263 -25.30 15.23 3.38
CA LYS A 263 -26.00 16.17 2.47
C LYS A 263 -26.01 15.72 1.00
N GLY A 264 -25.16 14.75 0.65
CA GLY A 264 -24.99 14.28 -0.72
C GLY A 264 -23.93 15.06 -1.48
N LEU A 265 -23.65 14.58 -2.69
CA LEU A 265 -22.58 15.05 -3.55
C LEU A 265 -23.13 15.48 -4.90
N LYS A 266 -22.50 16.47 -5.51
CA LYS A 266 -22.76 16.92 -6.88
C LYS A 266 -21.48 16.92 -7.67
N GLU A 267 -21.60 16.79 -8.97
CA GLU A 267 -20.46 16.94 -9.86
C GLU A 267 -19.82 18.32 -9.70
N ASN A 268 -18.51 18.38 -9.64
CA ASN A 268 -17.64 19.50 -9.35
C ASN A 268 -17.62 19.98 -7.87
N ASP A 269 -18.26 19.28 -6.95
CA ASP A 269 -18.04 19.54 -5.53
C ASP A 269 -16.57 19.33 -5.16
N TYR A 270 -16.04 20.22 -4.31
CA TYR A 270 -14.67 20.12 -3.82
C TYR A 270 -14.46 18.86 -2.97
N ALA A 271 -13.35 18.18 -3.21
CA ALA A 271 -12.92 17.03 -2.44
C ALA A 271 -11.42 17.11 -2.16
N MET A 272 -11.02 16.90 -0.92
CA MET A 272 -9.62 16.68 -0.55
C MET A 272 -9.46 15.35 0.16
N ILE A 273 -8.27 14.75 0.01
CA ILE A 273 -7.90 13.52 0.69
C ILE A 273 -6.64 13.79 1.51
N MET A 274 -6.66 13.42 2.78
CA MET A 274 -5.52 13.49 3.66
C MET A 274 -5.14 12.07 4.07
N GLY A 275 -3.92 11.65 3.78
CA GLY A 275 -3.51 10.28 4.04
C GLY A 275 -2.03 10.02 3.87
N PHE A 276 -1.67 8.74 3.82
CA PHE A 276 -0.29 8.28 3.78
C PHE A 276 -0.01 7.48 2.49
N PRO A 277 0.09 8.16 1.33
CA PRO A 277 0.43 7.49 0.07
C PRO A 277 1.79 6.80 0.19
N GLY A 278 1.87 5.56 -0.29
CA GLY A 278 3.01 4.68 -0.10
C GLY A 278 4.23 5.12 -0.88
N SER A 279 4.19 4.99 -2.19
CA SER A 279 5.29 5.42 -3.06
C SER A 279 4.81 5.76 -4.45
N THR A 280 5.39 6.82 -5.03
CA THR A 280 5.30 7.17 -6.44
C THR A 280 6.69 7.27 -7.05
N SER A 281 6.75 7.32 -8.36
CA SER A 281 7.99 7.40 -9.14
C SER A 281 7.84 8.39 -10.29
N ARG A 282 7.36 9.62 -9.96
CA ARG A 282 7.03 10.67 -10.95
C ARG A 282 8.24 11.18 -11.72
N TYR A 283 9.40 11.03 -11.13
CA TYR A 283 10.64 11.57 -11.66
C TYR A 283 11.55 10.53 -12.35
N LEU A 284 11.01 9.31 -12.63
CA LEU A 284 11.73 8.33 -13.44
C LEU A 284 12.03 8.85 -14.85
N THR A 285 13.19 8.48 -15.37
CA THR A 285 13.54 8.64 -16.77
C THR A 285 12.83 7.59 -17.63
N ARG A 286 12.84 7.80 -18.93
CA ARG A 286 12.26 6.86 -19.90
C ARG A 286 12.86 5.46 -19.79
N SER A 287 14.17 5.34 -19.58
CA SER A 287 14.86 4.06 -19.43
C SER A 287 14.41 3.32 -18.16
N GLU A 288 14.22 4.04 -17.06
CA GLU A 288 13.73 3.48 -15.82
C GLU A 288 12.26 3.05 -15.90
N VAL A 289 11.41 3.77 -16.64
CA VAL A 289 10.04 3.33 -16.93
C VAL A 289 10.04 2.01 -17.70
N LYS A 290 10.95 1.82 -18.66
CA LYS A 290 11.13 0.53 -19.36
C LYS A 290 11.56 -0.57 -18.39
N GLU A 291 12.53 -0.30 -17.52
CA GLU A 291 12.96 -1.26 -16.49
C GLU A 291 11.78 -1.68 -15.59
N ARG A 292 10.97 -0.72 -15.14
CA ARG A 292 9.73 -0.99 -14.38
C ARG A 292 8.80 -1.96 -15.11
N MET A 293 8.59 -1.74 -16.41
CA MET A 293 7.71 -2.59 -17.22
C MET A 293 8.28 -4.00 -17.44
N GLU A 294 9.56 -4.07 -17.87
CA GLU A 294 10.15 -5.28 -18.43
C GLU A 294 10.85 -6.15 -17.35
N ALA A 295 11.33 -5.55 -16.28
CA ALA A 295 12.01 -6.25 -15.21
C ALA A 295 11.14 -6.43 -13.95
N ASP A 296 10.46 -5.36 -13.48
CA ASP A 296 9.70 -5.45 -12.24
C ASP A 296 8.31 -6.05 -12.49
N ASN A 297 7.48 -5.34 -13.28
CA ASN A 297 6.09 -5.74 -13.48
C ASN A 297 5.97 -7.10 -14.18
N GLN A 298 6.83 -7.38 -15.18
CA GLN A 298 6.75 -8.64 -15.93
C GLN A 298 7.06 -9.87 -15.05
N ALA A 299 8.02 -9.75 -14.12
CA ALA A 299 8.32 -10.83 -13.18
C ALA A 299 7.14 -11.10 -12.22
N MET A 300 6.49 -10.03 -11.71
CA MET A 300 5.28 -10.15 -10.89
C MET A 300 4.12 -10.79 -11.66
N ILE A 301 3.88 -10.35 -12.89
CA ILE A 301 2.81 -10.88 -13.75
C ILE A 301 3.00 -12.39 -13.95
N ASP A 302 4.20 -12.80 -14.33
CA ASP A 302 4.48 -14.19 -14.66
C ASP A 302 4.42 -15.11 -13.43
N MET A 303 5.09 -14.74 -12.35
CA MET A 303 5.25 -15.64 -11.19
C MET A 303 4.02 -15.63 -10.28
N ARG A 304 3.43 -14.47 -10.03
CA ARG A 304 2.20 -14.40 -9.21
C ARG A 304 1.02 -15.03 -9.91
N GLY A 305 0.91 -14.91 -11.25
CA GLY A 305 -0.14 -15.59 -12.03
C GLY A 305 -0.13 -17.10 -11.76
N VAL A 306 1.03 -17.76 -11.88
CA VAL A 306 1.16 -19.20 -11.58
C VAL A 306 0.76 -19.54 -10.14
N ARG A 307 1.20 -18.73 -9.17
CA ARG A 307 0.82 -18.94 -7.76
C ARG A 307 -0.68 -18.80 -7.53
N LEU A 308 -1.29 -17.77 -8.08
CA LEU A 308 -2.71 -17.47 -7.91
C LEU A 308 -3.61 -18.56 -8.48
N ASP A 309 -3.25 -19.13 -9.64
CA ASP A 309 -3.99 -20.25 -10.24
C ASP A 309 -4.02 -21.47 -9.33
N VAL A 310 -2.88 -21.79 -8.69
CA VAL A 310 -2.81 -22.89 -7.72
C VAL A 310 -3.64 -22.58 -6.47
N LEU A 311 -3.45 -21.39 -5.87
CA LEU A 311 -4.17 -20.99 -4.65
C LEU A 311 -5.68 -21.00 -4.88
N ARG A 312 -6.17 -20.44 -5.97
CA ARG A 312 -7.62 -20.42 -6.33
C ARG A 312 -8.20 -21.80 -6.32
N LYS A 313 -7.55 -22.75 -6.99
CA LYS A 313 -8.02 -24.14 -7.05
C LYS A 313 -8.21 -24.78 -5.66
N TYR A 314 -7.28 -24.55 -4.74
CA TYR A 314 -7.36 -25.11 -3.38
C TYR A 314 -8.34 -24.36 -2.49
N MET A 315 -8.43 -23.04 -2.64
CA MET A 315 -9.38 -22.21 -1.91
C MET A 315 -10.84 -22.50 -2.30
N ASP A 316 -11.08 -22.78 -3.57
CA ASP A 316 -12.43 -23.17 -4.06
C ASP A 316 -12.84 -24.55 -3.56
N ALA A 317 -11.88 -25.45 -3.31
CA ALA A 317 -12.14 -26.79 -2.83
C ALA A 317 -12.33 -26.91 -1.31
N SER A 318 -11.96 -25.90 -0.51
CA SER A 318 -11.95 -26.00 0.95
C SER A 318 -12.11 -24.64 1.63
N ASP A 319 -13.17 -24.48 2.44
CA ASP A 319 -13.38 -23.26 3.24
C ASP A 319 -12.24 -23.03 4.25
N LYS A 320 -11.67 -24.09 4.83
CA LYS A 320 -10.48 -23.97 5.67
C LYS A 320 -9.34 -23.33 4.92
N THR A 321 -9.02 -23.84 3.72
CA THR A 321 -7.94 -23.29 2.89
C THR A 321 -8.25 -21.87 2.42
N ARG A 322 -9.51 -21.58 2.10
CA ARG A 322 -9.96 -20.24 1.75
C ARG A 322 -9.67 -19.24 2.87
N ILE A 323 -10.01 -19.56 4.11
CA ILE A 323 -9.72 -18.70 5.27
C ILE A 323 -8.21 -18.56 5.47
N GLN A 324 -7.44 -19.65 5.40
CA GLN A 324 -5.99 -19.65 5.59
C GLN A 324 -5.25 -18.75 4.59
N TYR A 325 -5.68 -18.74 3.34
CA TYR A 325 -5.00 -18.04 2.25
C TYR A 325 -5.65 -16.72 1.84
N ALA A 326 -6.77 -16.32 2.44
CA ALA A 326 -7.56 -15.16 2.05
C ALA A 326 -6.71 -13.88 1.89
N SER A 327 -5.95 -13.49 2.90
CA SER A 327 -5.12 -12.28 2.86
C SER A 327 -3.92 -12.42 1.92
N LYS A 328 -3.27 -13.59 1.89
CA LYS A 328 -2.15 -13.88 0.99
C LYS A 328 -2.55 -13.82 -0.48
N PHE A 329 -3.72 -14.38 -0.79
CA PHE A 329 -4.30 -14.36 -2.14
C PHE A 329 -4.66 -12.93 -2.55
N ALA A 330 -5.41 -12.21 -1.71
CA ALA A 330 -5.83 -10.84 -1.99
C ALA A 330 -4.64 -9.91 -2.23
N GLY A 331 -3.62 -9.94 -1.37
CA GLY A 331 -2.41 -9.14 -1.54
C GLY A 331 -1.65 -9.49 -2.83
N SER A 332 -1.48 -10.78 -3.12
CA SER A 332 -0.78 -11.23 -4.35
C SER A 332 -1.53 -10.82 -5.62
N SER A 333 -2.85 -11.01 -5.65
CA SER A 333 -3.73 -10.68 -6.76
C SER A 333 -3.79 -9.18 -7.03
N ASN A 334 -3.86 -8.36 -5.98
CA ASN A 334 -3.87 -6.90 -6.11
C ASN A 334 -2.63 -6.38 -6.88
N TYR A 335 -1.42 -6.79 -6.46
CA TYR A 335 -0.19 -6.38 -7.15
C TYR A 335 -0.06 -7.00 -8.55
N TRP A 336 -0.51 -8.24 -8.74
CA TRP A 336 -0.53 -8.89 -10.06
C TRP A 336 -1.38 -8.12 -11.05
N LYS A 337 -2.61 -7.79 -10.68
CA LYS A 337 -3.54 -7.03 -11.52
C LYS A 337 -3.06 -5.59 -11.76
N ASN A 338 -2.52 -4.95 -10.72
CA ASN A 338 -1.91 -3.63 -10.83
C ASN A 338 -0.76 -3.61 -11.84
N SER A 339 0.16 -4.60 -11.80
CA SER A 339 1.29 -4.69 -12.74
C SER A 339 0.84 -4.85 -14.19
N ILE A 340 -0.21 -5.65 -14.44
CA ILE A 340 -0.82 -5.80 -15.78
C ILE A 340 -1.39 -4.47 -16.27
N GLY A 341 -2.18 -3.81 -15.41
CA GLY A 341 -2.81 -2.55 -15.75
C GLY A 341 -1.81 -1.41 -15.90
N MET A 342 -0.77 -1.35 -15.06
CA MET A 342 0.30 -0.36 -15.16
C MET A 342 1.03 -0.48 -16.50
N ASN A 343 1.45 -1.68 -16.90
CA ASN A 343 2.10 -1.88 -18.19
C ASN A 343 1.20 -1.44 -19.37
N LYS A 344 -0.10 -1.78 -19.30
CA LYS A 344 -1.06 -1.34 -20.31
C LYS A 344 -1.23 0.18 -20.31
N ALA A 345 -1.42 0.81 -19.15
CA ALA A 345 -1.63 2.24 -19.06
C ALA A 345 -0.39 3.05 -19.48
N ILE A 346 0.83 2.56 -19.21
CA ILE A 346 2.07 3.19 -19.72
C ILE A 346 2.07 3.25 -21.24
N ILE A 347 1.60 2.19 -21.91
CA ILE A 347 1.53 2.13 -23.38
C ILE A 347 0.40 3.01 -23.88
N ASP A 348 -0.81 2.84 -23.37
CA ASP A 348 -2.02 3.51 -23.86
C ASP A 348 -1.94 5.04 -23.70
N ASN A 349 -1.30 5.53 -22.64
CA ASN A 349 -1.16 6.96 -22.31
C ASN A 349 0.16 7.57 -22.82
N ASP A 350 0.92 6.84 -23.66
CA ASP A 350 2.24 7.29 -24.19
C ASP A 350 3.16 7.89 -23.11
N VAL A 351 3.26 7.22 -21.96
CA VAL A 351 4.11 7.67 -20.86
C VAL A 351 5.58 7.76 -21.28
N LEU A 352 6.05 6.80 -22.09
CA LEU A 352 7.43 6.79 -22.60
C LEU A 352 7.70 7.99 -23.51
N GLY A 353 6.75 8.41 -24.35
CA GLY A 353 6.86 9.62 -25.17
C GLY A 353 6.86 10.90 -24.34
N THR A 354 6.02 10.95 -23.29
CA THR A 354 5.99 12.06 -22.35
C THR A 354 7.32 12.21 -21.61
N LYS A 355 7.92 11.11 -21.13
CA LYS A 355 9.24 11.12 -20.47
C LYS A 355 10.35 11.54 -21.44
N ALA A 356 10.36 11.02 -22.67
CA ALA A 356 11.32 11.43 -23.69
C ALA A 356 11.27 12.95 -23.98
N LYS A 357 10.08 13.54 -24.01
CA LYS A 357 9.90 14.99 -24.18
C LYS A 357 10.44 15.76 -22.97
N GLN A 358 10.19 15.29 -21.74
CA GLN A 358 10.71 15.87 -20.51
C GLN A 358 12.25 15.85 -20.50
N GLU A 359 12.85 14.70 -20.85
CA GLU A 359 14.31 14.54 -20.93
C GLU A 359 14.95 15.46 -21.97
N LYS A 360 14.32 15.58 -23.14
CA LYS A 360 14.78 16.54 -24.17
C LYS A 360 14.78 17.97 -23.64
N ASN A 361 13.71 18.39 -22.95
CA ASN A 361 13.63 19.73 -22.36
C ASN A 361 14.69 19.91 -21.26
N PHE A 362 14.93 18.88 -20.46
CA PHE A 362 15.99 18.89 -19.44
C PHE A 362 17.38 19.02 -20.05
N ALA A 363 17.68 18.27 -21.11
CA ALA A 363 18.95 18.34 -21.81
C ALA A 363 19.20 19.74 -22.38
N GLU A 364 18.18 20.43 -22.93
CA GLU A 364 18.30 21.82 -23.37
C GLU A 364 18.59 22.78 -22.21
N PHE A 365 17.91 22.61 -21.06
CA PHE A 365 18.14 23.40 -19.84
C PHE A 365 19.56 23.16 -19.27
N ALA A 366 20.05 21.91 -19.34
CA ALA A 366 21.33 21.48 -18.78
C ALA A 366 22.57 21.98 -19.55
N LYS A 367 22.41 22.41 -20.81
CA LYS A 367 23.55 22.87 -21.66
C LYS A 367 24.39 23.92 -20.95
N GLY A 368 25.69 23.63 -20.81
CA GLY A 368 26.68 24.50 -20.17
C GLY A 368 26.56 24.58 -18.63
N LYS A 369 25.73 23.74 -18.00
CA LYS A 369 25.61 23.62 -16.55
C LYS A 369 26.26 22.33 -16.10
N THR A 370 27.50 22.37 -15.66
CA THR A 370 28.33 21.21 -15.31
C THR A 370 27.65 20.23 -14.36
N GLU A 371 26.78 20.74 -13.47
CA GLU A 371 26.05 19.92 -12.47
C GLU A 371 24.88 19.11 -13.05
N TYR A 372 24.38 19.48 -14.27
CA TYR A 372 23.21 18.85 -14.90
C TYR A 372 23.54 18.20 -16.25
N GLU A 373 24.59 18.64 -16.90
CA GLU A 373 24.98 18.16 -18.25
C GLU A 373 25.33 16.66 -18.20
N GLY A 374 24.72 15.86 -19.08
CA GLY A 374 24.93 14.42 -19.17
C GLY A 374 24.31 13.59 -18.05
N VAL A 375 23.43 14.17 -17.20
CA VAL A 375 22.81 13.42 -16.08
C VAL A 375 21.90 12.33 -16.60
N VAL A 376 21.02 12.62 -17.57
CA VAL A 376 20.07 11.65 -18.12
C VAL A 376 20.80 10.54 -18.88
N GLU A 377 21.78 10.89 -19.69
CA GLU A 377 22.60 9.93 -20.44
C GLU A 377 23.32 8.95 -19.49
N ARG A 378 23.83 9.43 -18.36
CA ARG A 378 24.48 8.57 -17.36
C ARG A 378 23.48 7.65 -16.65
N ILE A 379 22.25 8.13 -16.38
CA ILE A 379 21.17 7.28 -15.87
C ILE A 379 20.88 6.18 -16.88
N ASP A 380 20.69 6.51 -18.17
CA ASP A 380 20.40 5.55 -19.23
C ASP A 380 21.50 4.49 -19.37
N GLU A 381 22.77 4.86 -19.26
CA GLU A 381 23.90 3.92 -19.27
C GLU A 381 23.88 2.94 -18.09
N ILE A 382 23.54 3.43 -16.89
CA ILE A 382 23.40 2.60 -15.69
C ILE A 382 22.24 1.62 -15.87
N ILE A 383 21.08 2.11 -16.27
CA ILE A 383 19.88 1.29 -16.47
C ILE A 383 20.10 0.23 -17.55
N ALA A 384 20.73 0.57 -18.66
CA ALA A 384 21.02 -0.41 -19.73
C ALA A 384 21.87 -1.60 -19.23
N LYS A 385 22.80 -1.36 -18.31
CA LYS A 385 23.64 -2.40 -17.69
C LYS A 385 22.92 -3.16 -16.59
N ARG A 386 22.11 -2.45 -15.79
CA ARG A 386 21.46 -2.99 -14.59
C ARG A 386 20.20 -3.82 -14.93
N MET A 387 19.37 -3.40 -15.85
CA MET A 387 18.06 -3.99 -16.13
C MET A 387 18.06 -5.52 -16.30
N PRO A 388 19.04 -6.17 -16.99
CA PRO A 388 19.09 -7.63 -17.05
C PRO A 388 19.29 -8.30 -15.67
N VAL A 389 20.04 -7.66 -14.78
CA VAL A 389 20.32 -8.14 -13.42
C VAL A 389 19.11 -7.93 -12.52
N THR A 390 18.47 -6.76 -12.59
CA THR A 390 17.20 -6.45 -11.92
C THR A 390 16.12 -7.45 -12.33
N ARG A 391 16.00 -7.73 -13.63
CA ARG A 391 15.06 -8.74 -14.13
C ARG A 391 15.34 -10.12 -13.53
N GLN A 392 16.59 -10.58 -13.52
CA GLN A 392 16.98 -11.85 -12.88
C GLN A 392 16.62 -11.86 -11.40
N PHE A 393 16.94 -10.80 -10.65
CA PHE A 393 16.63 -10.69 -9.23
C PHE A 393 15.14 -10.83 -8.96
N ASN A 394 14.31 -10.09 -9.71
CA ASN A 394 12.87 -10.07 -9.52
C ASN A 394 12.20 -11.42 -9.81
N TYR A 395 12.59 -12.11 -10.89
CA TYR A 395 12.11 -13.47 -11.14
C TYR A 395 12.49 -14.45 -10.02
N LEU A 396 13.74 -14.39 -9.55
CA LEU A 396 14.19 -15.23 -8.43
C LEU A 396 13.45 -14.91 -7.14
N TYR A 397 13.23 -13.63 -6.85
CA TYR A 397 12.54 -13.18 -5.65
C TYR A 397 11.07 -13.57 -5.66
N GLU A 398 10.33 -13.24 -6.71
CA GLU A 398 8.91 -13.54 -6.84
C GLU A 398 8.63 -15.04 -6.82
N ALA A 399 9.45 -15.85 -7.48
CA ALA A 399 9.28 -17.29 -7.50
C ALA A 399 9.68 -17.97 -6.19
N LEU A 400 10.86 -17.64 -5.64
CA LEU A 400 11.46 -18.45 -4.58
C LEU A 400 11.25 -17.87 -3.17
N SER A 401 10.96 -16.56 -3.06
CA SER A 401 10.72 -15.90 -1.77
C SER A 401 9.29 -15.37 -1.67
N GLY A 402 8.68 -14.95 -2.78
CA GLY A 402 7.31 -14.46 -2.83
C GLY A 402 6.26 -15.55 -2.95
N ALA A 403 6.57 -16.67 -3.64
CA ALA A 403 5.59 -17.73 -3.90
C ALA A 403 5.69 -18.91 -2.94
N ILE A 404 6.90 -19.46 -2.70
CA ILE A 404 7.14 -20.65 -1.87
C ILE A 404 7.36 -20.23 -0.42
N GLU A 405 6.49 -20.69 0.48
CA GLU A 405 6.55 -20.37 1.91
C GLU A 405 7.48 -21.32 2.67
N PHE A 406 7.49 -22.62 2.31
CA PHE A 406 8.32 -23.62 2.95
C PHE A 406 9.81 -23.44 2.64
N GLY A 407 10.62 -23.63 3.65
CA GLY A 407 12.06 -23.62 3.54
C GLY A 407 12.72 -23.85 4.90
N SER A 408 14.03 -23.91 4.92
CA SER A 408 14.80 -24.03 6.15
C SER A 408 15.40 -22.66 6.53
N PRO A 409 15.40 -22.29 7.82
CA PRO A 409 16.07 -21.07 8.29
C PRO A 409 17.59 -21.25 8.24
N TYR A 410 18.16 -21.11 7.06
CA TYR A 410 19.56 -21.40 6.75
C TYR A 410 20.56 -20.85 7.79
N MET A 411 20.36 -19.60 8.25
CA MET A 411 21.26 -19.00 9.23
C MET A 411 21.20 -19.68 10.60
N ILE A 412 20.01 -20.14 11.04
CA ILE A 412 19.85 -20.88 12.29
C ILE A 412 20.47 -22.27 12.15
N MET A 413 20.22 -22.95 11.03
CA MET A 413 20.84 -24.24 10.73
C MET A 413 22.37 -24.14 10.67
N HIS A 414 22.90 -23.03 10.13
CA HIS A 414 24.34 -22.75 10.15
C HIS A 414 24.88 -22.57 11.57
N LYS A 415 24.19 -21.80 12.43
CA LYS A 415 24.55 -21.64 13.86
C LYS A 415 24.55 -22.98 14.60
N ILE A 416 23.54 -23.84 14.38
CA ILE A 416 23.48 -25.19 14.95
C ILE A 416 24.67 -26.01 14.46
N LYS A 417 25.00 -25.99 13.16
CA LYS A 417 26.16 -26.69 12.58
C LYS A 417 27.47 -26.23 13.21
N THR A 418 27.65 -24.92 13.41
CA THR A 418 28.83 -24.33 14.07
C THR A 418 28.91 -24.78 15.52
N ALA A 419 27.81 -24.65 16.28
CA ALA A 419 27.75 -25.06 17.67
C ALA A 419 28.13 -26.56 17.88
N LEU A 420 27.63 -27.43 16.98
CA LEU A 420 27.98 -28.84 16.99
C LEU A 420 29.47 -29.13 16.70
N LYS A 421 30.10 -28.40 15.77
CA LYS A 421 31.51 -28.50 15.44
C LYS A 421 32.41 -28.00 16.57
N GLU A 422 32.03 -26.90 17.18
CA GLU A 422 32.79 -26.23 18.25
C GLU A 422 32.46 -26.77 19.65
N LYS A 423 31.51 -27.70 19.76
CA LYS A 423 31.00 -28.26 21.04
C LYS A 423 30.51 -27.12 21.98
N ASN A 424 29.82 -26.13 21.41
CA ASN A 424 29.31 -25.01 22.15
C ASN A 424 27.83 -25.24 22.54
N ASP A 425 27.59 -25.77 23.74
CA ASP A 425 26.28 -26.19 24.23
C ASP A 425 25.34 -24.99 24.41
N SER A 426 25.84 -23.80 24.81
CA SER A 426 25.05 -22.61 24.98
C SER A 426 24.49 -22.08 23.64
N LEU A 427 25.37 -22.01 22.62
CA LEU A 427 24.97 -21.61 21.26
C LEU A 427 24.00 -22.64 20.66
N LEU A 428 24.22 -23.92 20.93
CA LEU A 428 23.33 -24.99 20.46
C LEU A 428 21.95 -24.87 21.07
N ALA A 429 21.84 -24.64 22.38
CA ALA A 429 20.58 -24.50 23.09
C ALA A 429 19.78 -23.27 22.58
N ALA A 430 20.45 -22.12 22.48
CA ALA A 430 19.84 -20.89 21.96
C ALA A 430 19.35 -21.04 20.51
N SER A 431 20.17 -21.69 19.65
CA SER A 431 19.79 -21.90 18.24
C SER A 431 18.66 -22.91 18.09
N LYS A 432 18.57 -23.91 18.96
CA LYS A 432 17.44 -24.86 18.98
C LYS A 432 16.15 -24.16 19.39
N ALA A 433 16.18 -23.27 20.39
CA ALA A 433 14.99 -22.49 20.78
C ALA A 433 14.50 -21.61 19.63
N GLN A 434 15.41 -20.91 18.93
CA GLN A 434 15.06 -20.15 17.73
C GLN A 434 14.49 -21.04 16.61
N LEU A 435 14.98 -22.26 16.46
CA LEU A 435 14.48 -23.19 15.45
C LEU A 435 13.06 -23.69 15.77
N GLU A 436 12.72 -23.87 17.06
CA GLU A 436 11.37 -24.21 17.53
C GLU A 436 10.38 -23.09 17.21
N GLU A 437 10.75 -21.83 17.47
CA GLU A 437 9.92 -20.67 17.11
C GLU A 437 9.64 -20.65 15.61
N VAL A 438 10.68 -20.79 14.77
CA VAL A 438 10.53 -20.81 13.31
C VAL A 438 9.68 -21.99 12.84
N PHE A 439 9.81 -23.18 13.46
CA PHE A 439 8.96 -24.32 13.12
C PHE A 439 7.49 -24.01 13.37
N ASN A 440 7.17 -23.42 14.53
CA ASN A 440 5.81 -23.04 14.87
C ASN A 440 5.26 -21.91 13.96
N ASP A 441 6.12 -20.96 13.56
CA ASP A 441 5.75 -19.89 12.63
C ASP A 441 5.46 -20.43 11.23
N ILE A 442 6.27 -21.35 10.71
CA ILE A 442 6.02 -21.99 9.42
C ILE A 442 4.70 -22.78 9.45
N HIS A 443 4.46 -23.55 10.53
CA HIS A 443 3.29 -24.40 10.66
C HIS A 443 2.15 -23.73 11.45
N ASN A 444 1.97 -22.40 11.29
CA ASN A 444 0.90 -21.65 11.90
C ASN A 444 -0.47 -21.97 11.26
N LYS A 445 -1.54 -21.41 11.83
CA LYS A 445 -2.90 -21.64 11.36
C LYS A 445 -3.16 -21.24 9.91
N ASP A 446 -2.38 -20.30 9.36
CA ASP A 446 -2.54 -19.72 8.03
C ASP A 446 -1.58 -20.35 6.99
N TYR A 447 -1.07 -21.56 7.28
CA TYR A 447 -0.23 -22.35 6.40
C TYR A 447 -0.84 -23.72 6.11
N ASP A 448 -0.78 -24.14 4.86
CA ASP A 448 -1.14 -25.50 4.42
C ASP A 448 0.01 -26.10 3.61
N HIS A 449 0.57 -27.20 4.12
CA HIS A 449 1.75 -27.84 3.55
C HIS A 449 1.52 -28.39 2.13
N GLU A 450 0.32 -28.90 1.85
CA GLU A 450 0.00 -29.46 0.52
C GLU A 450 -0.28 -28.36 -0.51
N VAL A 451 -0.86 -27.24 -0.10
CA VAL A 451 -1.05 -26.09 -0.95
C VAL A 451 0.30 -25.50 -1.37
N ASP A 452 1.19 -25.28 -0.41
CA ASP A 452 2.53 -24.72 -0.69
C ASP A 452 3.38 -25.68 -1.53
N ARG A 453 3.28 -27.02 -1.27
CA ARG A 453 3.87 -28.07 -2.12
C ARG A 453 3.39 -27.95 -3.57
N ALA A 454 2.10 -27.77 -3.77
CA ALA A 454 1.53 -27.61 -5.12
C ALA A 454 2.01 -26.32 -5.80
N VAL A 455 2.13 -25.23 -5.05
CA VAL A 455 2.72 -23.98 -5.54
C VAL A 455 4.17 -24.22 -5.96
N ALA A 456 5.00 -24.87 -5.13
CA ALA A 456 6.39 -25.16 -5.46
C ALA A 456 6.53 -26.01 -6.74
N LYS A 457 5.67 -27.03 -6.92
CA LYS A 457 5.63 -27.87 -8.13
C LYS A 457 5.30 -27.07 -9.40
N ALA A 458 4.48 -26.02 -9.30
CA ALA A 458 4.13 -25.17 -10.41
C ALA A 458 5.19 -24.08 -10.70
N ILE A 459 5.71 -23.46 -9.65
CA ILE A 459 6.63 -22.32 -9.75
C ILE A 459 8.03 -22.71 -10.25
N LEU A 460 8.62 -23.81 -9.76
CA LEU A 460 9.99 -24.15 -10.11
C LEU A 460 10.20 -24.38 -11.61
N PRO A 461 9.37 -25.17 -12.32
CA PRO A 461 9.49 -25.28 -13.78
C PRO A 461 9.15 -23.96 -14.52
N ALA A 462 8.21 -23.16 -14.01
CA ALA A 462 7.88 -21.87 -14.60
C ALA A 462 9.07 -20.89 -14.54
N LEU A 463 9.77 -20.81 -13.42
CA LEU A 463 10.98 -20.01 -13.27
C LEU A 463 12.09 -20.47 -14.25
N ALA A 464 12.28 -21.77 -14.40
CA ALA A 464 13.28 -22.32 -15.32
C ALA A 464 13.03 -21.96 -16.79
N GLN A 465 11.79 -21.62 -17.17
CA GLN A 465 11.47 -21.14 -18.52
C GLN A 465 11.77 -19.65 -18.74
N LYS A 466 11.98 -18.89 -17.65
CA LYS A 466 12.17 -17.43 -17.71
C LYS A 466 13.63 -16.99 -17.59
N LEU A 467 14.48 -17.85 -17.04
CA LEU A 467 15.89 -17.56 -16.79
C LEU A 467 16.80 -18.62 -17.45
N GLN A 468 18.01 -18.20 -17.85
CA GLN A 468 19.01 -19.13 -18.39
C GLN A 468 19.56 -20.02 -17.25
N PRO A 469 20.07 -21.24 -17.56
CA PRO A 469 20.57 -22.17 -16.55
C PRO A 469 21.59 -21.59 -15.57
N GLU A 470 22.50 -20.72 -16.03
CA GLU A 470 23.51 -20.05 -15.22
C GLU A 470 22.94 -18.96 -14.29
N GLN A 471 21.77 -18.45 -14.62
CA GLN A 471 21.04 -17.46 -13.80
C GLN A 471 20.29 -18.11 -12.65
N LEU A 472 20.03 -19.42 -12.72
CA LEU A 472 19.29 -20.17 -11.71
C LEU A 472 20.17 -20.56 -10.50
N PRO A 473 19.58 -20.76 -9.30
CA PRO A 473 20.29 -21.30 -8.13
C PRO A 473 20.82 -22.72 -8.37
N VAL A 474 21.88 -23.09 -7.66
CA VAL A 474 22.57 -24.41 -7.82
C VAL A 474 21.64 -25.60 -7.62
N PHE A 475 20.57 -25.48 -6.82
CA PHE A 475 19.64 -26.61 -6.63
C PHE A 475 18.96 -27.05 -7.95
N TYR A 476 18.88 -26.21 -8.98
CA TYR A 476 18.41 -26.62 -10.31
C TYR A 476 19.34 -27.63 -10.96
N GLN A 477 20.65 -27.51 -10.75
CA GLN A 477 21.61 -28.55 -11.20
C GLN A 477 21.39 -29.86 -10.44
N THR A 478 21.00 -29.79 -9.17
CA THR A 478 20.62 -30.97 -8.37
C THR A 478 19.36 -31.63 -8.92
N ILE A 479 18.35 -30.85 -9.35
CA ILE A 479 17.15 -31.37 -10.01
C ILE A 479 17.57 -32.15 -11.26
N GLN A 480 18.45 -31.61 -12.11
CA GLN A 480 18.90 -32.28 -13.32
C GLN A 480 19.72 -33.56 -13.01
N SER A 481 20.66 -33.50 -12.10
CA SER A 481 21.61 -34.60 -11.84
C SER A 481 21.02 -35.70 -10.95
N LYS A 482 20.38 -35.37 -9.83
CA LYS A 482 19.84 -36.34 -8.86
C LYS A 482 18.42 -36.81 -9.22
N TYR A 483 17.57 -35.90 -9.67
CA TYR A 483 16.14 -36.16 -9.95
C TYR A 483 15.85 -36.30 -11.45
N LYS A 484 16.87 -36.31 -12.33
CA LYS A 484 16.74 -36.49 -13.79
C LYS A 484 15.80 -35.48 -14.45
N GLY A 485 15.77 -34.27 -13.93
CA GLY A 485 14.87 -33.19 -14.42
C GLY A 485 13.45 -33.24 -13.86
N ASP A 486 13.13 -34.16 -12.98
CA ASP A 486 11.82 -34.27 -12.34
C ASP A 486 11.70 -33.28 -11.17
N TYR A 487 11.07 -32.15 -11.44
CA TYR A 487 10.76 -31.10 -10.44
C TYR A 487 9.84 -31.60 -9.31
N ASN A 488 8.87 -32.45 -9.65
CA ASN A 488 7.93 -32.99 -8.67
C ASN A 488 8.64 -33.87 -7.65
N ALA A 489 9.51 -34.79 -8.12
CA ALA A 489 10.29 -35.65 -7.25
C ALA A 489 11.23 -34.85 -6.32
N PHE A 490 11.82 -33.74 -6.80
CA PHE A 490 12.61 -32.84 -5.95
C PHE A 490 11.76 -32.16 -4.88
N VAL A 491 10.59 -31.63 -5.26
CA VAL A 491 9.68 -30.97 -4.34
C VAL A 491 9.16 -31.96 -3.30
N ASP A 492 8.74 -33.16 -3.72
CA ASP A 492 8.28 -34.20 -2.79
C ASP A 492 9.37 -34.58 -1.79
N ASP A 493 10.63 -34.78 -2.23
CA ASP A 493 11.75 -35.02 -1.31
C ASP A 493 11.94 -33.88 -0.30
N MET A 494 11.82 -32.62 -0.76
CA MET A 494 11.94 -31.45 0.10
C MET A 494 10.82 -31.37 1.14
N TYR A 495 9.57 -31.58 0.75
CA TYR A 495 8.41 -31.45 1.62
C TYR A 495 8.18 -32.68 2.53
N ASP A 496 8.63 -33.87 2.17
CA ASP A 496 8.45 -35.09 2.97
C ASP A 496 9.62 -35.37 3.89
N ASN A 497 10.87 -35.18 3.43
CA ASN A 497 12.06 -35.67 4.09
C ASN A 497 12.89 -34.62 4.82
N SER A 498 12.52 -33.31 4.71
CA SER A 498 13.25 -32.27 5.41
C SER A 498 12.99 -32.26 6.92
N ILE A 499 13.93 -31.71 7.67
CA ILE A 499 13.88 -31.58 9.14
C ILE A 499 12.62 -30.82 9.57
N LEU A 500 12.23 -29.78 8.85
CA LEU A 500 11.08 -28.93 9.15
C LEU A 500 9.78 -29.37 8.44
N ALA A 501 9.78 -30.49 7.71
CA ALA A 501 8.62 -30.94 6.96
C ALA A 501 7.41 -31.24 7.85
N ASN A 502 7.64 -31.83 9.01
CA ASN A 502 6.59 -32.20 9.97
C ASN A 502 7.16 -32.34 11.38
N ARG A 503 6.26 -32.41 12.38
CA ARG A 503 6.65 -32.51 13.79
C ARG A 503 7.52 -33.75 14.08
N THR A 504 7.27 -34.87 13.42
CA THR A 504 8.05 -36.11 13.62
C THR A 504 9.50 -35.95 13.20
N ASN A 505 9.76 -35.39 12.01
CA ASN A 505 11.10 -35.12 11.50
C ASN A 505 11.83 -34.10 12.38
N PHE A 506 11.11 -33.06 12.76
CA PHE A 506 11.61 -31.99 13.61
C PHE A 506 12.04 -32.49 14.98
N ASP A 507 11.18 -33.22 15.71
CA ASP A 507 11.46 -33.77 17.03
C ASP A 507 12.66 -34.74 16.99
N LYS A 508 12.73 -35.57 15.96
CA LYS A 508 13.87 -36.49 15.75
C LYS A 508 15.18 -35.72 15.64
N PHE A 509 15.21 -34.64 14.89
CA PHE A 509 16.38 -33.79 14.77
C PHE A 509 16.69 -33.06 16.07
N MET A 510 15.69 -32.44 16.72
CA MET A 510 15.86 -31.72 17.99
C MET A 510 16.37 -32.60 19.13
N LYS A 511 16.01 -33.90 19.13
CA LYS A 511 16.49 -34.88 20.11
C LYS A 511 17.98 -35.19 19.92
N LYS A 512 18.45 -35.28 18.67
CA LYS A 512 19.85 -35.62 18.35
C LYS A 512 20.33 -34.90 17.09
N PRO A 513 20.59 -33.57 17.17
CA PRO A 513 21.07 -32.84 16.03
C PRO A 513 22.49 -33.31 15.63
N THR A 514 22.72 -33.39 14.31
CA THR A 514 24.04 -33.75 13.75
C THR A 514 24.35 -32.88 12.53
N VAL A 515 25.64 -32.60 12.34
CA VAL A 515 26.14 -31.90 11.15
C VAL A 515 25.70 -32.62 9.87
N LYS A 516 25.78 -33.97 9.85
CA LYS A 516 25.39 -34.79 8.71
C LYS A 516 23.88 -34.65 8.37
N ALA A 517 23.01 -34.55 9.38
CA ALA A 517 21.59 -34.35 9.15
C ALA A 517 21.30 -33.01 8.46
N ILE A 518 21.95 -31.94 8.93
CA ILE A 518 21.81 -30.59 8.34
C ILE A 518 22.35 -30.56 6.88
N GLU A 519 23.50 -31.19 6.63
CA GLU A 519 24.12 -31.21 5.30
C GLU A 519 23.33 -32.01 4.26
N LYS A 520 22.56 -33.00 4.71
CA LYS A 520 21.71 -33.83 3.86
C LYS A 520 20.27 -33.36 3.74
N ASP A 521 19.88 -32.37 4.53
CA ASP A 521 18.51 -31.86 4.56
C ASP A 521 18.15 -31.14 3.25
N PRO A 522 17.13 -31.62 2.50
CA PRO A 522 16.77 -31.01 1.21
C PRO A 522 16.35 -29.56 1.31
N ALA A 523 15.53 -29.18 2.32
CA ALA A 523 15.10 -27.81 2.50
C ALA A 523 16.26 -26.87 2.89
N THR A 524 17.25 -27.34 3.67
CA THR A 524 18.45 -26.55 3.98
C THR A 524 19.32 -26.36 2.73
N ALA A 525 19.45 -27.36 1.87
CA ALA A 525 20.18 -27.24 0.60
C ALA A 525 19.47 -26.27 -0.37
N TYR A 526 18.15 -26.36 -0.48
CA TYR A 526 17.31 -25.42 -1.24
C TYR A 526 17.46 -23.98 -0.75
N SER A 527 17.23 -23.74 0.55
CA SER A 527 17.27 -22.40 1.14
C SER A 527 18.66 -21.76 1.06
N ARG A 528 19.73 -22.53 1.28
CA ARG A 528 21.10 -22.07 1.09
C ARG A 528 21.34 -21.60 -0.35
N SER A 529 21.03 -22.45 -1.32
CA SER A 529 21.24 -22.16 -2.74
C SER A 529 20.46 -20.94 -3.21
N LYS A 530 19.19 -20.80 -2.74
CA LYS A 530 18.33 -19.63 -2.97
C LYS A 530 18.97 -18.35 -2.44
N ILE A 531 19.36 -18.35 -1.16
CA ILE A 531 19.89 -17.16 -0.48
C ILE A 531 21.23 -16.74 -1.10
N GLU A 532 22.13 -17.70 -1.38
CA GLU A 532 23.43 -17.43 -2.01
C GLU A 532 23.26 -16.77 -3.38
N LYS A 533 22.32 -17.28 -4.21
CA LYS A 533 22.05 -16.70 -5.54
C LYS A 533 21.43 -15.32 -5.46
N LEU A 534 20.38 -15.13 -4.66
CA LEU A 534 19.75 -13.82 -4.47
C LEU A 534 20.75 -12.78 -3.95
N LYS A 535 21.58 -13.15 -2.97
CA LYS A 535 22.63 -12.26 -2.44
C LYS A 535 23.65 -11.87 -3.51
N ALA A 536 24.11 -12.82 -4.32
CA ALA A 536 25.08 -12.55 -5.38
C ALA A 536 24.51 -11.55 -6.41
N VAL A 537 23.28 -11.79 -6.88
CA VAL A 537 22.60 -10.90 -7.84
C VAL A 537 22.34 -9.53 -7.24
N SER A 538 21.91 -9.44 -5.96
CA SER A 538 21.70 -8.16 -5.27
C SER A 538 22.99 -7.35 -5.11
N ILE A 539 24.13 -8.00 -4.86
CA ILE A 539 25.44 -7.33 -4.81
C ILE A 539 25.82 -6.75 -6.18
N GLU A 540 25.61 -7.54 -7.25
CA GLU A 540 25.87 -7.11 -8.62
C GLU A 540 24.97 -5.93 -9.01
N GLU A 541 23.66 -6.01 -8.75
CA GLU A 541 22.70 -4.94 -9.01
C GLU A 541 23.10 -3.64 -8.29
N LYS A 542 23.44 -3.73 -6.99
CA LYS A 542 23.92 -2.60 -6.21
C LYS A 542 25.20 -1.98 -6.76
N ALA A 543 26.15 -2.81 -7.22
CA ALA A 543 27.38 -2.31 -7.82
C ALA A 543 27.12 -1.56 -9.14
N LEU A 544 26.19 -2.05 -9.97
CA LEU A 544 25.78 -1.41 -11.20
C LEU A 544 24.99 -0.10 -10.96
N SER A 545 24.25 -0.01 -9.85
CA SER A 545 23.48 1.18 -9.47
C SER A 545 24.32 2.27 -8.80
N ASN A 546 25.61 2.09 -8.64
CA ASN A 546 26.47 3.04 -7.94
C ASN A 546 26.41 4.44 -8.55
N GLY A 547 26.10 5.44 -7.74
CA GLY A 547 25.97 6.85 -8.14
C GLY A 547 24.62 7.25 -8.71
N LEU A 548 23.69 6.33 -8.91
CA LEU A 548 22.36 6.63 -9.43
C LEU A 548 21.59 7.59 -8.52
N GLU A 549 21.73 7.44 -7.19
CA GLU A 549 21.08 8.30 -6.20
C GLU A 549 21.51 9.77 -6.36
N LEU A 550 22.79 10.03 -6.65
CA LEU A 550 23.29 11.39 -6.86
C LEU A 550 22.86 11.97 -8.21
N LEU A 551 22.73 11.12 -9.23
CA LEU A 551 22.16 11.51 -10.52
C LEU A 551 20.68 11.90 -10.38
N HIS A 552 19.89 11.12 -9.65
CA HIS A 552 18.49 11.46 -9.33
C HIS A 552 18.39 12.75 -8.53
N LYS A 553 19.24 12.93 -7.52
CA LYS A 553 19.31 14.17 -6.74
C LYS A 553 19.55 15.39 -7.64
N ALA A 554 20.50 15.29 -8.58
CA ALA A 554 20.80 16.35 -9.56
C ALA A 554 19.63 16.54 -10.55
N TYR A 555 19.07 15.44 -11.09
CA TYR A 555 17.97 15.49 -12.05
C TYR A 555 16.74 16.19 -11.46
N ILE A 556 16.28 15.78 -10.27
CA ILE A 556 15.12 16.37 -9.60
C ILE A 556 15.36 17.84 -9.22
N ARG A 557 16.58 18.19 -8.78
CA ARG A 557 16.95 19.59 -8.52
C ARG A 557 16.87 20.43 -9.80
N GLY A 558 17.43 19.94 -10.89
CA GLY A 558 17.40 20.62 -12.17
C GLY A 558 15.98 20.76 -12.74
N LEU A 559 15.12 19.73 -12.61
CA LEU A 559 13.71 19.83 -12.97
C LEU A 559 13.00 20.96 -12.18
N GLY A 560 13.26 21.08 -10.88
CA GLY A 560 12.72 22.15 -10.05
C GLY A 560 13.20 23.56 -10.45
N GLU A 561 14.40 23.71 -11.02
CA GLU A 561 14.95 24.97 -11.52
C GLU A 561 14.44 25.34 -12.92
N MET A 562 13.95 24.37 -13.66
CA MET A 562 13.42 24.55 -14.99
C MET A 562 12.11 25.32 -14.97
N LYS A 563 11.87 26.48 -14.77
CA LYS A 563 10.63 27.29 -14.76
C LYS A 563 9.45 26.79 -15.66
N LEU A 564 9.43 25.51 -15.98
CA LEU A 564 8.35 24.79 -16.64
C LEU A 564 7.36 24.29 -15.58
N PRO A 565 6.13 23.96 -15.95
CA PRO A 565 5.16 23.32 -15.04
C PRO A 565 5.59 21.88 -14.75
N VAL A 566 6.73 21.73 -14.06
CA VAL A 566 7.14 20.47 -13.46
C VAL A 566 6.51 20.44 -12.06
N PRO A 567 5.88 19.34 -11.66
CA PRO A 567 5.30 19.21 -10.33
C PRO A 567 6.31 19.58 -9.25
N SER A 568 5.93 20.46 -8.33
CA SER A 568 6.80 20.92 -7.24
C SER A 568 6.61 20.15 -5.93
N TYR A 569 5.99 18.99 -6.01
CA TYR A 569 5.79 18.06 -4.89
C TYR A 569 6.79 16.90 -4.96
N PRO A 570 7.21 16.32 -3.83
CA PRO A 570 8.08 15.15 -3.83
C PRO A 570 7.28 13.86 -4.07
N ASP A 571 7.93 12.84 -4.61
CA ASP A 571 7.36 11.50 -4.64
C ASP A 571 6.82 11.09 -3.26
N ALA A 572 5.75 10.30 -3.25
CA ALA A 572 5.20 9.72 -2.05
C ALA A 572 6.21 8.75 -1.42
N ASN A 573 6.25 8.72 -0.08
CA ASN A 573 7.17 7.89 0.70
C ASN A 573 6.57 7.45 2.05
N PHE A 574 5.26 7.19 2.04
CA PHE A 574 4.48 6.79 3.19
C PHE A 574 4.48 7.81 4.34
N THR A 575 4.42 9.09 3.99
CA THR A 575 4.26 10.21 4.92
C THR A 575 2.94 10.93 4.69
N LEU A 576 2.52 11.71 5.69
CA LEU A 576 1.26 12.45 5.63
C LEU A 576 1.26 13.46 4.46
N ARG A 577 0.28 13.32 3.58
CA ARG A 577 0.08 14.16 2.40
C ARG A 577 -1.36 14.62 2.29
N LEU A 578 -1.54 15.67 1.52
CA LEU A 578 -2.84 16.18 1.10
C LEU A 578 -2.89 16.21 -0.42
N THR A 579 -3.98 15.72 -0.98
CA THR A 579 -4.34 15.89 -2.39
C THR A 579 -5.73 16.50 -2.48
N TYR A 580 -5.99 17.30 -3.51
CA TYR A 580 -7.27 17.95 -3.68
C TYR A 580 -7.76 17.89 -5.12
N GLY A 581 -9.05 17.96 -5.30
CA GLY A 581 -9.72 17.86 -6.58
C GLY A 581 -11.22 18.05 -6.44
N ASN A 582 -11.96 17.45 -7.36
CA ASN A 582 -13.41 17.59 -7.42
C ASN A 582 -14.07 16.23 -7.67
N VAL A 583 -15.32 16.10 -7.23
CA VAL A 583 -16.21 15.00 -7.66
C VAL A 583 -16.42 15.11 -9.16
N LYS A 584 -16.09 14.07 -9.95
CA LYS A 584 -16.12 14.19 -11.42
C LYS A 584 -16.28 12.88 -12.16
N ALA A 585 -17.18 12.90 -13.14
CA ALA A 585 -17.32 11.88 -14.17
C ALA A 585 -16.09 11.86 -15.12
N TYR A 586 -15.97 10.85 -15.98
CA TYR A 586 -14.92 10.80 -17.01
C TYR A 586 -15.33 9.99 -18.23
N SER A 587 -14.59 10.18 -19.33
CA SER A 587 -14.76 9.43 -20.56
C SER A 587 -13.43 8.75 -20.90
N PRO A 588 -13.29 7.41 -20.65
CA PRO A 588 -12.03 6.71 -20.85
C PRO A 588 -11.66 6.54 -22.32
N ARG A 589 -12.65 6.54 -23.23
CA ARG A 589 -12.47 6.39 -24.67
C ARG A 589 -13.72 6.85 -25.43
N ASP A 590 -13.64 6.85 -26.75
CA ASP A 590 -14.74 7.23 -27.62
C ASP A 590 -16.03 6.47 -27.31
N ALA A 591 -17.15 7.20 -27.31
CA ALA A 591 -18.50 6.73 -27.05
C ALA A 591 -18.76 6.12 -25.65
N ILE A 592 -17.83 6.25 -24.67
CA ILE A 592 -18.02 5.81 -23.29
C ILE A 592 -17.95 7.01 -22.36
N HIS A 593 -18.99 7.17 -21.54
CA HIS A 593 -19.04 8.13 -20.46
C HIS A 593 -19.43 7.42 -19.17
N TYR A 594 -18.59 7.51 -18.15
CA TYR A 594 -18.85 6.98 -16.82
C TYR A 594 -19.32 8.08 -15.90
N ASN A 595 -20.49 7.85 -15.26
CA ASN A 595 -21.01 8.73 -14.21
C ASN A 595 -20.08 8.77 -13.01
N TYR A 596 -20.13 9.84 -12.22
CA TYR A 596 -19.30 10.02 -11.03
C TYR A 596 -19.77 9.23 -9.80
N TYR A 597 -20.91 8.56 -9.84
CA TYR A 597 -21.39 7.73 -8.73
C TYR A 597 -22.09 6.46 -9.22
N THR A 598 -22.18 5.48 -8.31
CA THR A 598 -22.92 4.24 -8.47
C THR A 598 -23.99 4.12 -7.38
N THR A 599 -24.99 3.27 -7.61
CA THR A 599 -26.10 3.04 -6.69
C THR A 599 -26.26 1.55 -6.36
N THR A 600 -27.08 1.26 -5.37
CA THR A 600 -27.42 -0.13 -4.99
C THR A 600 -28.12 -0.91 -6.10
N ASP A 601 -28.68 -0.26 -7.12
CA ASP A 601 -29.28 -0.94 -8.27
C ASP A 601 -28.21 -1.76 -9.01
N GLY A 602 -27.00 -1.22 -9.17
CA GLY A 602 -25.87 -1.92 -9.78
C GLY A 602 -25.36 -3.11 -8.95
N ILE A 603 -25.62 -3.17 -7.65
CA ILE A 603 -25.36 -4.37 -6.84
C ILE A 603 -26.27 -5.50 -7.31
N LEU A 604 -27.58 -5.23 -7.48
CA LEU A 604 -28.56 -6.22 -7.96
C LEU A 604 -28.31 -6.62 -9.41
N GLU A 605 -27.88 -5.68 -10.27
CA GLU A 605 -27.54 -5.95 -11.69
C GLU A 605 -26.34 -6.90 -11.81
N LYS A 606 -25.38 -6.83 -10.89
CA LYS A 606 -24.17 -7.68 -10.86
C LYS A 606 -24.39 -8.98 -10.09
N GLU A 607 -25.49 -9.14 -9.36
CA GLU A 607 -25.71 -10.31 -8.52
C GLU A 607 -25.65 -11.61 -9.34
N THR A 608 -24.76 -12.50 -8.92
CA THR A 608 -24.59 -13.84 -9.48
C THR A 608 -24.44 -14.81 -8.31
N PRO A 609 -25.52 -15.52 -7.90
CA PRO A 609 -25.51 -16.34 -6.68
C PRO A 609 -24.47 -17.46 -6.67
N GLU A 610 -24.08 -17.95 -7.86
CA GLU A 610 -23.09 -19.01 -8.04
C GLU A 610 -21.65 -18.50 -8.00
N ASP A 611 -21.45 -17.18 -8.11
CA ASP A 611 -20.12 -16.54 -8.05
C ASP A 611 -19.92 -15.86 -6.70
N ARG A 612 -18.98 -16.37 -5.92
CA ARG A 612 -18.67 -15.84 -4.58
C ARG A 612 -18.29 -14.33 -4.59
N GLU A 613 -17.79 -13.81 -5.70
CA GLU A 613 -17.44 -12.39 -5.82
C GLU A 613 -18.69 -11.50 -5.94
N PHE A 614 -19.82 -12.04 -6.41
CA PHE A 614 -21.05 -11.30 -6.70
C PHE A 614 -22.28 -11.77 -5.91
N VAL A 615 -22.08 -12.45 -4.81
CA VAL A 615 -23.18 -12.83 -3.88
C VAL A 615 -23.66 -11.58 -3.14
N VAL A 616 -24.98 -11.39 -3.06
CA VAL A 616 -25.61 -10.35 -2.25
C VAL A 616 -26.24 -10.96 -1.01
N PRO A 617 -25.93 -10.51 0.22
CA PRO A 617 -26.59 -11.01 1.42
C PRO A 617 -28.10 -10.82 1.37
N ALA A 618 -28.87 -11.84 1.75
CA ALA A 618 -30.33 -11.83 1.63
C ALA A 618 -30.98 -10.61 2.31
N LYS A 619 -30.52 -10.24 3.51
CA LYS A 619 -31.00 -9.05 4.23
C LYS A 619 -30.68 -7.75 3.49
N LEU A 620 -29.49 -7.63 2.88
CA LEU A 620 -29.15 -6.46 2.08
C LEU A 620 -30.04 -6.37 0.84
N LYS A 621 -30.25 -7.50 0.16
CA LYS A 621 -31.14 -7.56 -1.00
C LYS A 621 -32.57 -7.13 -0.64
N GLU A 622 -33.12 -7.60 0.48
CA GLU A 622 -34.43 -7.19 0.98
C GLU A 622 -34.49 -5.69 1.24
N LEU A 623 -33.48 -5.11 1.92
CA LEU A 623 -33.40 -3.67 2.20
C LEU A 623 -33.39 -2.85 0.90
N ILE A 624 -32.63 -3.29 -0.13
CA ILE A 624 -32.53 -2.61 -1.42
C ILE A 624 -33.88 -2.69 -2.18
N LEU A 625 -34.49 -3.87 -2.27
CA LEU A 625 -35.78 -4.05 -2.97
C LEU A 625 -36.91 -3.27 -2.33
N ASN A 626 -36.92 -3.17 -0.99
CA ASN A 626 -37.92 -2.40 -0.25
C ASN A 626 -37.61 -0.90 -0.17
N LYS A 627 -36.44 -0.48 -0.69
CA LYS A 627 -35.91 0.91 -0.57
C LYS A 627 -35.87 1.42 0.88
N ASP A 628 -35.58 0.51 1.84
CA ASP A 628 -35.46 0.88 3.25
C ASP A 628 -34.08 1.49 3.55
N PHE A 629 -33.83 2.65 2.94
CA PHE A 629 -32.56 3.38 3.05
C PHE A 629 -32.54 4.43 4.17
N GLY A 630 -33.70 4.69 4.80
CA GLY A 630 -33.82 5.73 5.83
C GLY A 630 -33.38 7.10 5.33
N ARG A 631 -32.65 7.84 6.16
CA ARG A 631 -32.14 9.19 5.85
C ARG A 631 -30.91 9.21 4.93
N TYR A 632 -30.44 8.07 4.49
CA TYR A 632 -29.23 7.95 3.68
C TYR A 632 -29.50 7.98 2.16
N ALA A 633 -30.76 7.87 1.75
CA ALA A 633 -31.18 7.95 0.35
C ALA A 633 -30.86 9.31 -0.26
N MET A 634 -30.62 9.32 -1.57
CA MET A 634 -30.59 10.55 -2.35
C MET A 634 -32.00 11.11 -2.54
N ALA A 635 -32.10 12.35 -3.00
CA ALA A 635 -33.40 13.03 -3.19
C ALA A 635 -34.34 12.31 -4.17
N ASP A 636 -33.80 11.53 -5.09
CA ASP A 636 -34.55 10.70 -6.04
C ASP A 636 -34.97 9.33 -5.48
N GLY A 637 -34.63 9.05 -4.22
CA GLY A 637 -34.95 7.79 -3.54
C GLY A 637 -33.99 6.62 -3.85
N THR A 638 -32.91 6.87 -4.56
CA THR A 638 -31.83 5.87 -4.79
C THR A 638 -30.80 5.90 -3.67
N MET A 639 -30.04 4.84 -3.52
CA MET A 639 -28.97 4.73 -2.51
C MET A 639 -27.61 4.74 -3.19
N PRO A 640 -26.73 5.75 -2.93
CA PRO A 640 -25.39 5.78 -3.49
C PRO A 640 -24.51 4.72 -2.85
N VAL A 641 -23.50 4.21 -3.59
CA VAL A 641 -22.52 3.26 -3.09
C VAL A 641 -21.11 3.83 -3.17
N CYS A 642 -20.63 4.12 -4.37
CA CYS A 642 -19.29 4.68 -4.60
C CYS A 642 -19.37 5.96 -5.44
N PHE A 643 -18.33 6.78 -5.35
CA PHE A 643 -18.19 7.96 -6.20
C PHE A 643 -16.74 8.19 -6.62
N LEU A 644 -16.56 9.01 -7.65
CA LEU A 644 -15.27 9.34 -8.25
C LEU A 644 -14.85 10.77 -7.90
N THR A 645 -13.55 10.93 -7.64
CA THR A 645 -12.91 12.23 -7.53
C THR A 645 -11.65 12.32 -8.38
N THR A 646 -11.20 13.53 -8.68
CA THR A 646 -9.95 13.78 -9.43
C THR A 646 -8.71 13.82 -8.55
N ASN A 647 -8.82 13.43 -7.30
CA ASN A 647 -7.69 13.40 -6.36
C ASN A 647 -6.59 12.46 -6.82
N ASP A 648 -5.34 12.93 -6.71
CA ASP A 648 -4.15 12.14 -6.97
C ASP A 648 -3.87 11.21 -5.78
N ILE A 649 -3.98 9.89 -5.97
CA ILE A 649 -3.78 8.88 -4.94
C ILE A 649 -2.90 7.74 -5.42
N THR A 650 -2.30 7.01 -4.49
CA THR A 650 -1.62 5.73 -4.72
C THR A 650 -1.86 4.77 -3.55
N GLY A 651 -1.36 3.55 -3.65
CA GLY A 651 -1.39 2.57 -2.56
C GLY A 651 -0.89 3.17 -1.25
N GLY A 652 -1.62 2.95 -0.14
CA GLY A 652 -1.42 3.61 1.15
C GLY A 652 -2.48 4.69 1.45
N ASN A 653 -3.08 5.31 0.41
CA ASN A 653 -4.28 6.13 0.57
C ASN A 653 -5.54 5.32 0.88
N SER A 654 -5.51 4.02 0.74
CA SER A 654 -6.61 3.15 1.19
C SER A 654 -6.99 3.46 2.64
N GLY A 655 -8.29 3.74 2.89
CA GLY A 655 -8.80 4.16 4.18
C GLY A 655 -8.58 5.65 4.50
N SER A 656 -8.22 6.47 3.52
CA SER A 656 -8.10 7.92 3.72
C SER A 656 -9.46 8.59 3.66
N PRO A 657 -9.72 9.58 4.54
CA PRO A 657 -10.95 10.38 4.47
C PRO A 657 -11.00 11.21 3.19
N VAL A 658 -12.14 11.16 2.51
CA VAL A 658 -12.52 12.14 1.50
C VAL A 658 -13.30 13.24 2.22
N ILE A 659 -12.81 14.47 2.16
CA ILE A 659 -13.26 15.60 2.98
C ILE A 659 -13.77 16.73 2.06
N ASN A 660 -14.92 17.30 2.38
CA ASN A 660 -15.49 18.42 1.64
C ASN A 660 -14.84 19.77 2.00
N GLY A 661 -15.29 20.85 1.37
CA GLY A 661 -14.75 22.19 1.60
C GLY A 661 -14.94 22.73 3.02
N GLU A 662 -15.89 22.20 3.77
CA GLU A 662 -16.16 22.53 5.17
C GLU A 662 -15.34 21.70 6.18
N GLY A 663 -14.54 20.75 5.72
CA GLY A 663 -13.76 19.86 6.59
C GLY A 663 -14.56 18.66 7.10
N GLN A 664 -15.64 18.28 6.44
CA GLN A 664 -16.51 17.18 6.82
C GLN A 664 -16.23 15.94 5.97
N LEU A 665 -16.32 14.77 6.58
CA LEU A 665 -16.15 13.48 5.93
C LEU A 665 -17.35 13.21 5.00
N ILE A 666 -17.07 12.90 3.74
CA ILE A 666 -18.07 12.57 2.72
C ILE A 666 -17.88 11.17 2.13
N GLY A 667 -16.74 10.54 2.36
CA GLY A 667 -16.43 9.20 1.89
C GLY A 667 -15.07 8.71 2.35
N CYS A 668 -14.76 7.47 2.01
CA CYS A 668 -13.49 6.81 2.30
C CYS A 668 -12.85 6.34 1.00
N ALA A 669 -11.65 6.82 0.70
CA ALA A 669 -10.91 6.42 -0.49
C ALA A 669 -10.45 4.97 -0.38
N PHE A 670 -10.59 4.19 -1.46
CA PHE A 670 -10.18 2.78 -1.39
C PHE A 670 -9.48 2.25 -2.65
N ASP A 671 -9.66 2.88 -3.82
CA ASP A 671 -9.09 2.37 -5.06
C ASP A 671 -8.88 3.49 -6.09
N GLY A 672 -8.15 3.20 -7.17
CA GLY A 672 -8.10 3.97 -8.40
C GLY A 672 -8.84 3.26 -9.53
N ASN A 673 -9.20 3.97 -10.59
CA ASN A 673 -9.74 3.36 -11.78
C ASN A 673 -8.63 2.70 -12.63
N TRP A 674 -9.02 1.82 -13.56
CA TRP A 674 -8.06 1.08 -14.40
C TRP A 674 -7.13 1.99 -15.22
N GLU A 675 -7.66 3.07 -15.73
CA GLU A 675 -6.93 4.05 -16.54
C GLU A 675 -5.92 4.86 -15.71
N SER A 676 -6.01 4.82 -14.37
CA SER A 676 -5.10 5.54 -13.48
C SER A 676 -3.81 4.78 -13.16
N LEU A 677 -3.66 3.52 -13.58
CA LEU A 677 -2.59 2.64 -13.09
C LEU A 677 -1.17 3.05 -13.52
N SER A 678 -1.01 3.94 -14.50
CA SER A 678 0.28 4.61 -14.76
C SER A 678 0.52 5.84 -13.88
N GLY A 679 -0.43 6.18 -13.00
CA GLY A 679 -0.43 7.39 -12.20
C GLY A 679 0.75 7.54 -11.26
N ASP A 680 1.30 6.45 -10.75
CA ASP A 680 2.51 6.50 -9.93
C ASP A 680 3.73 7.05 -10.70
N ILE A 681 3.71 7.02 -12.02
CA ILE A 681 4.79 7.46 -12.91
C ILE A 681 4.42 8.75 -13.65
N ASN A 682 3.18 8.85 -14.12
CA ASN A 682 2.69 9.98 -14.90
C ASN A 682 1.20 10.18 -14.66
N PHE A 683 0.83 11.31 -14.06
CA PHE A 683 -0.56 11.64 -13.75
C PHE A 683 -1.30 12.19 -14.97
N ASP A 684 -2.53 11.72 -15.22
CA ASP A 684 -3.43 12.24 -16.26
C ASP A 684 -4.76 12.70 -15.65
N ASN A 685 -4.95 14.00 -15.58
CA ASN A 685 -6.16 14.63 -15.05
C ASN A 685 -7.48 14.23 -15.74
N ASN A 686 -7.41 13.80 -17.00
CA ASN A 686 -8.61 13.45 -17.78
C ASN A 686 -9.10 12.04 -17.45
N LEU A 687 -8.16 11.13 -17.17
CA LEU A 687 -8.43 9.71 -17.03
C LEU A 687 -8.38 9.20 -15.57
N GLN A 688 -7.50 9.77 -14.76
CA GLN A 688 -7.30 9.28 -13.40
C GLN A 688 -8.42 9.69 -12.46
N ARG A 689 -8.94 8.72 -11.73
CA ARG A 689 -9.97 8.92 -10.70
C ARG A 689 -9.65 8.10 -9.46
N CYS A 690 -9.80 8.74 -8.31
CA CYS A 690 -9.94 8.06 -7.05
C CYS A 690 -11.36 7.50 -6.94
N ILE A 691 -11.49 6.26 -6.56
CA ILE A 691 -12.76 5.61 -6.22
C ILE A 691 -12.91 5.67 -4.71
N ALA A 692 -13.99 6.31 -4.25
CA ALA A 692 -14.31 6.45 -2.84
C ALA A 692 -15.67 5.82 -2.51
N LEU A 693 -15.77 5.22 -1.34
CA LEU A 693 -17.01 4.73 -0.77
C LEU A 693 -17.82 5.90 -0.22
N ASP A 694 -19.07 6.05 -0.60
CA ASP A 694 -19.97 7.10 -0.07
C ASP A 694 -20.25 6.84 1.42
N ILE A 695 -20.06 7.85 2.25
CA ILE A 695 -20.23 7.70 3.69
C ILE A 695 -21.65 7.32 4.08
N ARG A 696 -22.65 7.69 3.27
CA ARG A 696 -24.06 7.32 3.48
C ARG A 696 -24.25 5.81 3.38
N TYR A 697 -23.54 5.14 2.47
CA TYR A 697 -23.58 3.68 2.36
C TYR A 697 -22.94 3.01 3.57
N VAL A 698 -21.84 3.55 4.08
CA VAL A 698 -21.20 3.06 5.33
C VAL A 698 -22.21 3.10 6.48
N LEU A 699 -22.87 4.25 6.68
CA LEU A 699 -23.85 4.43 7.77
C LEU A 699 -25.10 3.54 7.58
N PHE A 700 -25.58 3.40 6.34
CA PHE A 700 -26.69 2.51 6.00
C PHE A 700 -26.37 1.05 6.33
N ILE A 701 -25.19 0.57 5.93
CA ILE A 701 -24.77 -0.81 6.23
C ILE A 701 -24.63 -1.02 7.76
N LEU A 702 -24.02 -0.08 8.48
CA LEU A 702 -23.91 -0.17 9.94
C LEU A 702 -25.27 -0.21 10.64
N GLU A 703 -26.18 0.69 10.27
CA GLU A 703 -27.47 0.82 10.95
C GLU A 703 -28.45 -0.30 10.58
N LYS A 704 -28.61 -0.58 9.27
CA LYS A 704 -29.65 -1.48 8.78
C LYS A 704 -29.19 -2.93 8.63
N LEU A 705 -28.01 -3.17 8.10
CA LEU A 705 -27.48 -4.52 7.93
C LEU A 705 -26.85 -5.03 9.23
N GLY A 706 -25.95 -4.22 9.81
CA GLY A 706 -25.18 -4.57 11.01
C GLY A 706 -25.92 -4.36 12.33
N ASP A 707 -27.05 -3.64 12.33
CA ASP A 707 -27.80 -3.30 13.57
C ASP A 707 -26.88 -2.65 14.63
N CYS A 708 -26.02 -1.72 14.18
CA CYS A 708 -25.03 -1.01 14.98
C CYS A 708 -25.41 0.47 15.20
N GLY A 709 -26.69 0.78 15.40
CA GLY A 709 -27.18 2.14 15.65
C GLY A 709 -26.54 2.83 16.86
N HIS A 710 -25.96 2.08 17.80
CA HIS A 710 -25.20 2.63 18.92
C HIS A 710 -23.90 3.31 18.47
N LEU A 711 -23.22 2.82 17.42
CA LEU A 711 -22.02 3.46 16.84
C LEU A 711 -22.40 4.77 16.15
N ILE A 712 -23.54 4.84 15.48
CA ILE A 712 -24.04 6.05 14.84
C ILE A 712 -24.24 7.19 15.86
N LYS A 713 -24.66 6.86 17.08
CA LYS A 713 -24.89 7.84 18.16
C LYS A 713 -23.60 8.46 18.71
N GLU A 714 -22.44 7.83 18.47
CA GLU A 714 -21.15 8.39 18.84
C GLU A 714 -20.64 9.43 17.84
N MET A 715 -21.17 9.43 16.61
CA MET A 715 -20.69 10.25 15.50
C MET A 715 -21.41 11.60 15.47
N ASN A 716 -20.73 12.63 14.97
CA ASN A 716 -21.34 13.92 14.68
C ASN A 716 -21.79 13.95 13.22
N ILE A 717 -23.09 13.75 12.97
CA ILE A 717 -23.67 13.68 11.63
C ILE A 717 -24.33 15.01 11.29
N ILE A 718 -24.01 15.56 10.11
CA ILE A 718 -24.51 16.80 9.54
C ILE A 718 -25.46 16.46 8.38
N GLU A 719 -26.72 16.82 8.55
CA GLU A 719 -27.81 16.65 7.58
C GLU A 719 -27.99 17.87 6.70
#